data_c370c0d54b106bfface7a9f209c50afd
#
_entry.id   c370c0d54b106bfface7a9f209c50afd
#
_cell.length_a   1.000
_cell.length_b   1.000
_cell.length_c   1.000
_cell.angle_alpha   90.00
_cell.angle_beta   90.00
_cell.angle_gamma   90.00
#
_symmetry.space_group_name_H-M   'P 1'
#
loop_
_entity.id
_entity.type
_entity.pdbx_description
1 polymer ?
#
loop_
_entity_poly.entity_id
_entity_poly.type
_entity_poly.pdbx_seq_one_letter_code
_entity_poly.pdbx_strand_id
1 'polypeptide(L)'
;MKFMYSLLIIIEIVLMGICAVKSFGKKGKLAEIVLYYETVAFVCGIFFWLYAFYPDIKVTTFCKGAELACYDWLVILLMYYTQYSTGLFKGIRAVKIAMILFSAVDSFVMIANVWTHKVFTISEITNSDIIIEYVKDGFFYRAHFLYNYIVIVVILISFIFMIAKASSFYSFRYEVIFITLFVGFILDLATVRSQSIYDISTLIYGFMSMIIYYLTLSYIPNELIENTLSLIIKDMNSGIVCFDIHGKCIYCNDILREQYNIGYDYEHMEHKYRAWLEKIGDNRKDSMKFETSINSDSGKRYYEIAYKRTYDDKKNQVCDYFLFNDRTEEVELLKYEKYRATHDMLTGLLNKEQFYIETAKMIKEHIDTKYCIICSNIKDFKFVNELFGVEKGNEILRKEAEYIKDFADEQVVAARLRGDRFAMCMPKVRFDEKLIDKAVSGINAAFKNSLFHMHIFSGVYDIEDVNERVSIMCDKANLAGETIRNEYKINVAYYTEHLMLKSLEERKIIGEFDRALDNEEFVMFLQPQVDYDGYPYGAEALVRWQHPKRGLLSPGMFIDALEKNGFLYRLDIYMWNKAAKQLSDWKKRGIEKYHISVNISTKDFYLIDVYETFTSLVEKYDISPKLLKLEITETALMSDFDKNILIIKKLQDYGFDIEIDDFGSGYSSLNMLKDISADVLKIDMGFLRASENEVKGQDILESIIELANKLGMKVITEGVEKKSQLDMLSMMGCKMFQGYYFSKPIPVDEFEEKYKLGQE
;
A
#
# COMPACT_ATOMS: atom_id res chain seq x y z
N MET A 1 -50.61 -57.10 -44.44
CA MET A 1 -49.34 -56.88 -43.70
C MET A 1 -48.46 -55.81 -44.37
N LYS A 2 -48.21 -55.97 -45.68
CA LYS A 2 -47.35 -55.07 -46.50
C LYS A 2 -47.77 -53.59 -46.45
N PHE A 3 -49.05 -53.30 -46.59
CA PHE A 3 -49.58 -51.94 -46.50
C PHE A 3 -49.37 -51.29 -45.08
N MET A 4 -49.62 -52.06 -44.02
CA MET A 4 -49.42 -51.58 -42.64
C MET A 4 -47.95 -51.29 -42.36
N TYR A 5 -47.03 -52.15 -42.86
CA TYR A 5 -45.59 -51.96 -42.69
C TYR A 5 -45.09 -50.74 -43.46
N SER A 6 -45.55 -50.56 -44.74
CA SER A 6 -45.24 -49.36 -45.51
C SER A 6 -45.75 -48.07 -44.83
N LEU A 7 -46.96 -48.11 -44.29
CA LEU A 7 -47.55 -46.95 -43.57
C LEU A 7 -46.74 -46.60 -42.33
N LEU A 8 -46.27 -47.61 -41.56
CA LEU A 8 -45.43 -47.38 -40.39
C LEU A 8 -44.11 -46.71 -40.74
N ILE A 9 -43.43 -47.19 -41.82
CA ILE A 9 -42.16 -46.56 -42.27
C ILE A 9 -42.39 -45.12 -42.76
N ILE A 10 -43.49 -44.83 -43.47
CA ILE A 10 -43.78 -43.47 -43.91
C ILE A 10 -44.03 -42.56 -42.73
N ILE A 11 -44.79 -43.03 -41.71
CA ILE A 11 -45.00 -42.25 -40.47
C ILE A 11 -43.67 -41.94 -39.80
N GLU A 12 -42.81 -42.93 -39.68
CA GLU A 12 -41.48 -42.79 -39.10
C GLU A 12 -40.62 -41.78 -39.85
N ILE A 13 -40.56 -41.86 -41.19
CA ILE A 13 -39.85 -40.89 -42.04
C ILE A 13 -40.35 -39.49 -41.82
N VAL A 14 -41.70 -39.28 -41.78
CA VAL A 14 -42.29 -37.98 -41.52
C VAL A 14 -41.89 -37.44 -40.13
N LEU A 15 -41.92 -38.29 -39.10
CA LEU A 15 -41.53 -37.92 -37.76
C LEU A 15 -40.06 -37.55 -37.66
N MET A 16 -39.15 -38.32 -38.29
CA MET A 16 -37.73 -38.00 -38.39
C MET A 16 -37.49 -36.66 -39.10
N GLY A 17 -38.21 -36.40 -40.20
CA GLY A 17 -38.17 -35.14 -40.92
C GLY A 17 -38.62 -33.94 -40.00
N ILE A 18 -39.65 -34.14 -39.21
CA ILE A 18 -40.12 -33.11 -38.22
C ILE A 18 -39.04 -32.87 -37.17
N CYS A 19 -38.38 -33.92 -36.66
CA CYS A 19 -37.30 -33.80 -35.69
C CYS A 19 -36.10 -33.05 -36.28
N ALA A 20 -35.71 -33.38 -37.52
CA ALA A 20 -34.63 -32.69 -38.24
C ALA A 20 -34.95 -31.19 -38.43
N VAL A 21 -36.17 -30.83 -38.87
CA VAL A 21 -36.59 -29.43 -39.01
C VAL A 21 -36.60 -28.68 -37.64
N LYS A 22 -37.06 -29.32 -36.57
CA LYS A 22 -37.06 -28.74 -35.23
C LYS A 22 -35.65 -28.63 -34.63
N SER A 23 -34.70 -29.43 -35.04
CA SER A 23 -33.29 -29.33 -34.68
C SER A 23 -32.59 -28.17 -35.39
N PHE A 24 -33.10 -27.78 -36.56
CA PHE A 24 -32.53 -26.70 -37.37
C PHE A 24 -32.60 -25.37 -36.61
N GLY A 25 -31.49 -24.64 -36.58
CA GLY A 25 -31.39 -23.35 -35.89
C GLY A 25 -31.09 -23.41 -34.36
N LYS A 26 -31.09 -24.60 -33.75
CA LYS A 26 -30.60 -24.75 -32.38
C LYS A 26 -29.09 -24.62 -32.28
N LYS A 27 -28.58 -23.87 -31.34
CA LYS A 27 -27.16 -23.56 -31.20
C LYS A 27 -26.44 -24.63 -30.36
N GLY A 28 -25.21 -24.96 -30.74
CA GLY A 28 -24.30 -25.83 -30.00
C GLY A 28 -23.89 -27.10 -30.80
N LYS A 29 -22.67 -27.60 -30.58
CA LYS A 29 -22.11 -28.75 -31.30
C LYS A 29 -22.93 -30.03 -31.19
N LEU A 30 -23.56 -30.23 -29.99
CA LEU A 30 -24.40 -31.40 -29.79
C LEU A 30 -25.69 -31.29 -30.61
N ALA A 31 -26.27 -30.10 -30.74
CA ALA A 31 -27.44 -29.86 -31.58
C ALA A 31 -27.13 -30.04 -33.05
N GLU A 32 -25.96 -29.62 -33.53
CA GLU A 32 -25.50 -29.85 -34.88
C GLU A 32 -25.36 -31.37 -35.21
N ILE A 33 -24.80 -32.14 -34.25
CA ILE A 33 -24.65 -33.59 -34.43
C ILE A 33 -26.01 -34.27 -34.47
N VAL A 34 -26.94 -33.86 -33.60
CA VAL A 34 -28.32 -34.38 -33.62
C VAL A 34 -29.02 -34.06 -34.94
N LEU A 35 -28.85 -32.85 -35.47
CA LEU A 35 -29.39 -32.43 -36.75
C LEU A 35 -28.85 -33.32 -37.89
N TYR A 36 -27.52 -33.54 -37.94
CA TYR A 36 -26.93 -34.42 -38.96
C TYR A 36 -27.41 -35.86 -38.80
N TYR A 37 -27.50 -36.37 -37.58
CA TYR A 37 -28.00 -37.70 -37.30
C TYR A 37 -29.43 -37.88 -37.77
N GLU A 38 -30.33 -36.95 -37.45
CA GLU A 38 -31.72 -36.94 -37.91
C GLU A 38 -31.84 -36.86 -39.43
N THR A 39 -30.98 -36.04 -40.06
CA THR A 39 -30.97 -35.89 -41.51
C THR A 39 -30.56 -37.16 -42.21
N VAL A 40 -29.49 -37.83 -41.71
CA VAL A 40 -29.03 -39.11 -42.29
C VAL A 40 -30.05 -40.22 -42.01
N ALA A 41 -30.68 -40.28 -40.82
CA ALA A 41 -31.73 -41.23 -40.49
C ALA A 41 -32.96 -41.06 -41.39
N PHE A 42 -33.39 -39.81 -41.64
CA PHE A 42 -34.48 -39.49 -42.55
C PHE A 42 -34.17 -39.99 -44.01
N VAL A 43 -32.96 -39.73 -44.49
CA VAL A 43 -32.53 -40.18 -45.84
C VAL A 43 -32.46 -41.72 -45.89
N CYS A 44 -31.91 -42.33 -44.82
CA CYS A 44 -31.86 -43.80 -44.70
C CYS A 44 -33.28 -44.43 -44.78
N GLY A 45 -34.26 -43.85 -44.04
CA GLY A 45 -35.64 -44.31 -44.06
C GLY A 45 -36.24 -44.24 -45.48
N ILE A 46 -35.95 -43.19 -46.27
CA ILE A 46 -36.42 -43.07 -47.67
C ILE A 46 -35.82 -44.17 -48.52
N PHE A 47 -34.52 -44.44 -48.46
CA PHE A 47 -33.86 -45.49 -49.20
C PHE A 47 -34.38 -46.87 -48.81
N PHE A 48 -34.62 -47.10 -47.49
CA PHE A 48 -35.21 -48.32 -47.00
C PHE A 48 -36.64 -48.52 -47.55
N TRP A 49 -37.48 -47.47 -47.52
CA TRP A 49 -38.84 -47.58 -48.09
C TRP A 49 -38.83 -47.88 -49.60
N LEU A 50 -37.95 -47.19 -50.40
CA LEU A 50 -37.79 -47.44 -51.85
C LEU A 50 -37.27 -48.83 -52.06
N TYR A 51 -36.30 -49.31 -51.32
CA TYR A 51 -35.78 -50.66 -51.41
C TYR A 51 -36.91 -51.71 -51.19
N ALA A 52 -37.72 -51.56 -50.18
CA ALA A 52 -38.72 -52.51 -49.76
C ALA A 52 -39.96 -52.54 -50.65
N PHE A 53 -40.28 -51.42 -51.35
CA PHE A 53 -41.57 -51.29 -52.06
C PHE A 53 -41.48 -50.92 -53.51
N TYR A 54 -40.29 -50.59 -54.05
CA TYR A 54 -40.12 -50.24 -55.49
C TYR A 54 -39.84 -51.48 -56.33
N PRO A 55 -40.49 -51.67 -57.52
CA PRO A 55 -40.44 -52.97 -58.27
C PRO A 55 -39.24 -53.15 -59.15
N ASP A 56 -38.39 -52.18 -59.43
CA ASP A 56 -37.20 -52.27 -60.31
C ASP A 56 -35.97 -52.78 -59.60
N ILE A 57 -35.39 -53.91 -60.03
CA ILE A 57 -34.20 -54.58 -59.44
C ILE A 57 -33.00 -53.64 -59.32
N LYS A 58 -32.75 -52.81 -60.38
CA LYS A 58 -31.59 -51.89 -60.33
C LYS A 58 -31.78 -50.76 -59.27
N VAL A 59 -32.98 -50.22 -59.25
CA VAL A 59 -33.33 -49.19 -58.23
C VAL A 59 -33.29 -49.80 -56.83
N THR A 60 -33.87 -50.96 -56.63
CA THR A 60 -33.85 -51.72 -55.37
C THR A 60 -32.41 -52.06 -54.95
N THR A 61 -31.54 -52.51 -55.85
CA THR A 61 -30.11 -52.77 -55.57
C THR A 61 -29.38 -51.50 -55.17
N PHE A 62 -29.63 -50.38 -55.87
CA PHE A 62 -29.09 -49.05 -55.51
C PHE A 62 -29.55 -48.57 -54.09
N CYS A 63 -30.88 -48.64 -53.87
CA CYS A 63 -31.46 -48.20 -52.59
C CYS A 63 -30.93 -49.00 -51.39
N LYS A 64 -30.78 -50.33 -51.54
CA LYS A 64 -30.18 -51.16 -50.47
C LYS A 64 -28.70 -50.80 -50.26
N GLY A 65 -27.94 -50.55 -51.29
CA GLY A 65 -26.55 -50.08 -51.16
C GLY A 65 -26.47 -48.69 -50.46
N ALA A 66 -27.39 -47.81 -50.85
CA ALA A 66 -27.47 -46.45 -50.21
C ALA A 66 -27.92 -46.50 -48.75
N GLU A 67 -28.87 -47.39 -48.45
CA GLU A 67 -29.30 -47.65 -47.05
C GLU A 67 -28.12 -48.14 -46.18
N LEU A 68 -27.40 -49.18 -46.66
CA LEU A 68 -26.20 -49.68 -45.96
C LEU A 68 -25.14 -48.59 -45.79
N ALA A 69 -24.91 -47.78 -46.80
CA ALA A 69 -24.01 -46.63 -46.69
C ALA A 69 -24.49 -45.62 -45.62
N CYS A 70 -25.79 -45.39 -45.50
CA CYS A 70 -26.34 -44.52 -44.43
C CYS A 70 -26.05 -45.06 -43.01
N TYR A 71 -26.08 -46.39 -42.84
CA TYR A 71 -25.73 -47.00 -41.53
C TYR A 71 -24.30 -46.66 -41.09
N ASP A 72 -23.34 -46.68 -41.99
CA ASP A 72 -21.96 -46.26 -41.64
C ASP A 72 -21.92 -44.85 -41.06
N TRP A 73 -22.61 -43.94 -41.71
CA TRP A 73 -22.64 -42.55 -41.26
C TRP A 73 -23.46 -42.33 -39.97
N LEU A 74 -24.55 -43.09 -39.80
CA LEU A 74 -25.31 -43.09 -38.54
C LEU A 74 -24.45 -43.56 -37.38
N VAL A 75 -23.67 -44.62 -37.55
CA VAL A 75 -22.79 -45.17 -36.52
C VAL A 75 -21.68 -44.15 -36.15
N ILE A 76 -21.08 -43.48 -37.17
CA ILE A 76 -20.10 -42.41 -36.95
C ILE A 76 -20.73 -41.24 -36.18
N LEU A 77 -21.91 -40.77 -36.60
CA LEU A 77 -22.60 -39.66 -35.94
C LEU A 77 -23.01 -40.04 -34.51
N LEU A 78 -23.40 -41.29 -34.26
CA LEU A 78 -23.69 -41.79 -32.93
C LEU A 78 -22.42 -41.82 -32.06
N MET A 79 -21.27 -42.17 -32.63
CA MET A 79 -20.00 -42.08 -31.91
C MET A 79 -19.62 -40.63 -31.58
N TYR A 80 -19.82 -39.68 -32.49
CA TYR A 80 -19.64 -38.26 -32.20
C TYR A 80 -20.62 -37.77 -31.15
N TYR A 81 -21.89 -38.20 -31.23
CA TYR A 81 -22.88 -37.91 -30.21
C TYR A 81 -22.43 -38.43 -28.84
N THR A 82 -21.98 -39.68 -28.78
CA THR A 82 -21.45 -40.29 -27.56
C THR A 82 -20.27 -39.50 -27.02
N GLN A 83 -19.35 -39.09 -27.87
CA GLN A 83 -18.21 -38.25 -27.46
C GLN A 83 -18.65 -36.94 -26.84
N TYR A 84 -19.56 -36.20 -27.47
CA TYR A 84 -19.96 -34.88 -26.98
C TYR A 84 -20.92 -34.94 -25.79
N SER A 85 -21.73 -36.00 -25.70
CA SER A 85 -22.64 -36.22 -24.59
C SER A 85 -21.95 -36.76 -23.33
N THR A 86 -20.91 -37.58 -23.48
CA THR A 86 -20.21 -38.27 -22.37
C THR A 86 -18.85 -37.67 -22.02
N GLY A 87 -18.25 -36.91 -22.94
CA GLY A 87 -16.90 -36.42 -22.82
C GLY A 87 -15.79 -37.45 -23.06
N LEU A 88 -16.14 -38.69 -23.33
CA LEU A 88 -15.20 -39.77 -23.70
C LEU A 88 -14.62 -39.57 -25.12
N PHE A 89 -13.56 -40.27 -25.44
CA PHE A 89 -12.94 -40.27 -26.78
C PHE A 89 -12.34 -38.92 -27.28
N LYS A 90 -12.05 -37.99 -26.42
CA LYS A 90 -11.47 -36.69 -26.82
C LYS A 90 -10.07 -36.80 -27.44
N GLY A 91 -9.27 -37.80 -27.06
CA GLY A 91 -7.85 -37.94 -27.47
C GLY A 91 -7.60 -38.77 -28.74
N ILE A 92 -8.62 -39.46 -29.32
CA ILE A 92 -8.43 -40.49 -30.37
C ILE A 92 -8.64 -39.92 -31.80
N ARG A 93 -7.91 -38.86 -32.15
CA ARG A 93 -8.08 -38.17 -33.46
C ARG A 93 -7.76 -39.08 -34.64
N ALA A 94 -6.68 -39.87 -34.55
CA ALA A 94 -6.24 -40.78 -35.60
C ALA A 94 -7.27 -41.89 -35.87
N VAL A 95 -7.85 -42.48 -34.79
CA VAL A 95 -8.88 -43.53 -34.96
C VAL A 95 -10.13 -42.98 -35.65
N LYS A 96 -10.56 -41.77 -35.32
CA LYS A 96 -11.73 -41.14 -35.99
C LYS A 96 -11.49 -40.88 -37.47
N ILE A 97 -10.31 -40.42 -37.83
CA ILE A 97 -9.96 -40.21 -39.23
C ILE A 97 -9.98 -41.55 -39.96
N ALA A 98 -9.41 -42.61 -39.36
CA ALA A 98 -9.45 -43.93 -39.91
C ALA A 98 -10.88 -44.49 -40.11
N MET A 99 -11.77 -44.26 -39.13
CA MET A 99 -13.19 -44.62 -39.21
C MET A 99 -13.91 -43.89 -40.33
N ILE A 100 -13.72 -42.56 -40.46
CA ILE A 100 -14.33 -41.78 -41.53
C ILE A 100 -13.83 -42.27 -42.92
N LEU A 101 -12.53 -42.52 -43.05
CA LEU A 101 -11.95 -43.04 -44.29
C LEU A 101 -12.50 -44.44 -44.64
N PHE A 102 -12.58 -45.31 -43.65
CA PHE A 102 -13.18 -46.64 -43.85
C PHE A 102 -14.64 -46.54 -44.26
N SER A 103 -15.49 -45.82 -43.56
CA SER A 103 -16.90 -45.62 -43.88
C SER A 103 -17.09 -44.95 -45.25
N ALA A 104 -16.23 -44.03 -45.65
CA ALA A 104 -16.30 -43.42 -46.97
C ALA A 104 -16.00 -44.45 -48.08
N VAL A 105 -14.99 -45.32 -47.88
CA VAL A 105 -14.65 -46.37 -48.82
C VAL A 105 -15.74 -47.46 -48.84
N ASP A 106 -16.23 -47.85 -47.67
CA ASP A 106 -17.27 -48.87 -47.55
C ASP A 106 -18.58 -48.39 -48.18
N SER A 107 -19.01 -47.17 -47.89
CA SER A 107 -20.19 -46.55 -48.55
C SER A 107 -20.06 -46.53 -50.08
N PHE A 108 -18.86 -46.22 -50.61
CA PHE A 108 -18.62 -46.25 -52.03
C PHE A 108 -18.77 -47.68 -52.57
N VAL A 109 -18.22 -48.70 -51.91
CA VAL A 109 -18.32 -50.09 -52.26
C VAL A 109 -19.77 -50.59 -52.23
N MET A 110 -20.55 -50.20 -51.22
CA MET A 110 -21.98 -50.57 -51.13
C MET A 110 -22.81 -49.96 -52.22
N ILE A 111 -22.63 -48.68 -52.53
CA ILE A 111 -23.35 -48.06 -53.70
C ILE A 111 -22.92 -48.58 -55.02
N ALA A 112 -21.60 -48.82 -55.21
CA ALA A 112 -21.06 -49.39 -56.50
C ALA A 112 -21.53 -50.84 -56.78
N ASN A 113 -22.17 -51.45 -55.79
CA ASN A 113 -22.69 -52.82 -55.97
C ASN A 113 -23.73 -52.92 -57.03
N VAL A 114 -24.41 -51.86 -57.43
CA VAL A 114 -25.34 -51.78 -58.58
C VAL A 114 -24.65 -52.23 -59.86
N TRP A 115 -23.35 -51.94 -60.00
CA TRP A 115 -22.54 -52.29 -61.18
C TRP A 115 -21.68 -53.55 -61.01
N THR A 116 -21.22 -53.80 -59.79
CA THR A 116 -20.23 -54.80 -59.46
C THR A 116 -20.82 -56.15 -59.07
N HIS A 117 -21.99 -56.17 -58.44
CA HIS A 117 -22.68 -57.33 -57.86
C HIS A 117 -21.78 -58.21 -56.97
N LYS A 118 -20.72 -57.62 -56.35
CA LYS A 118 -19.73 -58.32 -55.55
C LYS A 118 -20.02 -58.29 -54.06
N VAL A 119 -20.90 -57.39 -53.58
CA VAL A 119 -21.24 -57.22 -52.18
C VAL A 119 -22.43 -58.10 -51.82
N PHE A 120 -23.53 -57.92 -52.55
CA PHE A 120 -24.78 -58.70 -52.41
C PHE A 120 -25.48 -58.77 -53.74
N THR A 121 -26.38 -59.76 -53.88
CA THR A 121 -27.20 -59.95 -55.09
C THR A 121 -28.67 -60.08 -54.70
N ILE A 122 -29.54 -59.38 -55.42
CA ILE A 122 -30.98 -59.45 -55.22
C ILE A 122 -31.56 -60.39 -56.39
N SER A 123 -32.34 -61.39 -56.00
CA SER A 123 -33.04 -62.26 -56.93
C SER A 123 -34.54 -62.20 -56.65
N GLU A 124 -35.32 -62.12 -57.73
CA GLU A 124 -36.79 -62.25 -57.63
C GLU A 124 -37.18 -63.69 -57.31
N ILE A 125 -37.93 -63.82 -56.20
CA ILE A 125 -38.73 -65.03 -55.99
C ILE A 125 -40.18 -64.62 -56.07
N THR A 126 -40.77 -64.94 -57.25
CA THR A 126 -42.17 -64.65 -57.48
C THR A 126 -43.02 -65.64 -56.74
N ASN A 127 -43.43 -65.31 -55.58
CA ASN A 127 -44.59 -65.85 -54.92
C ASN A 127 -45.45 -64.73 -54.35
N SER A 128 -46.54 -64.43 -55.07
CA SER A 128 -47.62 -63.53 -54.60
C SER A 128 -47.13 -62.18 -53.99
N ASP A 129 -46.96 -61.16 -54.80
CA ASP A 129 -46.89 -59.75 -54.40
C ASP A 129 -45.74 -59.29 -53.55
N ILE A 130 -44.72 -60.11 -53.34
CA ILE A 130 -43.57 -59.72 -52.51
C ILE A 130 -42.29 -60.05 -53.30
N ILE A 131 -41.46 -59.01 -53.56
CA ILE A 131 -40.06 -59.19 -53.99
C ILE A 131 -39.33 -59.74 -52.79
N ILE A 132 -38.97 -61.03 -52.79
CA ILE A 132 -38.20 -61.67 -51.75
C ILE A 132 -36.75 -61.48 -52.10
N GLU A 133 -36.05 -60.72 -51.32
CA GLU A 133 -34.63 -60.53 -51.45
C GLU A 133 -33.89 -61.76 -50.94
N TYR A 134 -33.02 -62.34 -51.83
CA TYR A 134 -32.04 -63.27 -51.41
C TYR A 134 -30.65 -62.60 -51.47
N VAL A 135 -30.20 -62.14 -50.31
CA VAL A 135 -28.88 -61.49 -50.22
C VAL A 135 -27.81 -62.56 -50.14
N LYS A 136 -27.02 -62.74 -51.20
CA LYS A 136 -25.84 -63.55 -51.12
C LYS A 136 -24.72 -62.77 -50.48
N ASP A 137 -24.33 -63.08 -49.22
CA ASP A 137 -23.36 -62.38 -48.46
C ASP A 137 -21.92 -62.59 -49.01
N GLY A 138 -21.36 -61.52 -49.61
CA GLY A 138 -19.96 -61.43 -49.97
C GLY A 138 -19.04 -61.02 -48.82
N PHE A 139 -17.72 -61.11 -49.09
CA PHE A 139 -16.70 -60.66 -48.10
C PHE A 139 -16.95 -59.20 -47.61
N PHE A 140 -17.24 -58.29 -48.55
CA PHE A 140 -17.50 -56.89 -48.24
C PHE A 140 -18.74 -56.67 -47.38
N TYR A 141 -19.78 -57.43 -47.60
CA TYR A 141 -21.02 -57.41 -46.85
C TYR A 141 -20.74 -57.78 -45.36
N ARG A 142 -19.99 -58.83 -45.10
CA ARG A 142 -19.62 -59.27 -43.78
C ARG A 142 -18.67 -58.29 -43.11
N ALA A 143 -17.75 -57.67 -43.84
CA ALA A 143 -16.85 -56.64 -43.29
C ALA A 143 -17.58 -55.38 -42.86
N HIS A 144 -18.61 -54.94 -43.62
CA HIS A 144 -19.49 -53.83 -43.27
C HIS A 144 -20.20 -54.05 -41.93
N PHE A 145 -20.89 -55.18 -41.77
CA PHE A 145 -21.59 -55.45 -40.51
C PHE A 145 -20.63 -55.65 -39.35
N LEU A 146 -19.51 -56.33 -39.54
CA LEU A 146 -18.52 -56.53 -38.53
C LEU A 146 -17.98 -55.16 -37.98
N TYR A 147 -17.68 -54.25 -38.91
CA TYR A 147 -17.22 -52.90 -38.55
C TYR A 147 -18.29 -52.16 -37.73
N ASN A 148 -19.54 -52.08 -38.22
CA ASN A 148 -20.62 -51.38 -37.57
C ASN A 148 -20.92 -51.98 -36.18
N TYR A 149 -20.91 -53.30 -36.04
CA TYR A 149 -21.14 -53.99 -34.77
C TYR A 149 -20.02 -53.72 -33.73
N ILE A 150 -18.76 -53.68 -34.16
CA ILE A 150 -17.66 -53.33 -33.29
C ILE A 150 -17.85 -51.91 -32.73
N VAL A 151 -18.19 -50.96 -33.59
CA VAL A 151 -18.40 -49.55 -33.13
C VAL A 151 -19.61 -49.42 -32.22
N ILE A 152 -20.72 -50.11 -32.52
CA ILE A 152 -21.92 -50.12 -31.64
C ILE A 152 -21.59 -50.70 -30.28
N VAL A 153 -20.84 -51.80 -30.21
CA VAL A 153 -20.43 -52.41 -28.93
C VAL A 153 -19.57 -51.43 -28.12
N VAL A 154 -18.64 -50.72 -28.75
CA VAL A 154 -17.82 -49.69 -28.06
C VAL A 154 -18.70 -48.55 -27.51
N ILE A 155 -19.71 -48.13 -28.28
CA ILE A 155 -20.68 -47.12 -27.85
C ILE A 155 -21.51 -47.64 -26.66
N LEU A 156 -22.01 -48.87 -26.69
CA LEU A 156 -22.77 -49.49 -25.63
C LEU A 156 -21.95 -49.57 -24.33
N ILE A 157 -20.69 -50.01 -24.39
CA ILE A 157 -19.78 -50.05 -23.26
C ILE A 157 -19.61 -48.63 -22.68
N SER A 158 -19.50 -47.61 -23.54
CA SER A 158 -19.35 -46.20 -23.09
C SER A 158 -20.59 -45.73 -22.36
N PHE A 159 -21.78 -46.10 -22.79
CA PHE A 159 -23.02 -45.74 -22.05
C PHE A 159 -23.13 -46.47 -20.71
N ILE A 160 -22.75 -47.74 -20.60
CA ILE A 160 -22.67 -48.46 -19.32
C ILE A 160 -21.76 -47.71 -18.34
N PHE A 161 -20.57 -47.32 -18.80
CA PHE A 161 -19.63 -46.55 -17.97
C PHE A 161 -20.23 -45.22 -17.47
N MET A 162 -20.95 -44.51 -18.35
CA MET A 162 -21.57 -43.26 -18.04
C MET A 162 -22.77 -43.36 -17.09
N ILE A 163 -23.60 -44.40 -17.23
CA ILE A 163 -24.71 -44.70 -16.32
C ILE A 163 -24.16 -44.92 -14.89
N ALA A 164 -23.04 -45.62 -14.77
CA ALA A 164 -22.40 -45.86 -13.48
C ALA A 164 -21.80 -44.58 -12.83
N LYS A 165 -21.42 -43.60 -13.61
CA LYS A 165 -20.73 -42.37 -13.18
C LYS A 165 -21.62 -41.14 -13.10
N ALA A 166 -22.73 -41.08 -13.81
CA ALA A 166 -23.61 -39.96 -13.88
C ALA A 166 -24.41 -39.80 -12.58
N SER A 167 -24.76 -38.56 -12.24
CA SER A 167 -25.73 -38.31 -11.18
C SER A 167 -27.11 -38.89 -11.56
N SER A 168 -27.92 -39.23 -10.57
CA SER A 168 -29.26 -39.80 -10.76
C SER A 168 -30.16 -39.03 -11.74
N PHE A 169 -29.96 -37.70 -11.84
CA PHE A 169 -30.73 -36.84 -12.77
C PHE A 169 -30.36 -37.03 -14.25
N TYR A 170 -29.13 -37.44 -14.55
CA TYR A 170 -28.67 -37.64 -15.90
C TYR A 170 -28.57 -39.10 -16.31
N SER A 171 -28.58 -40.05 -15.37
CA SER A 171 -28.48 -41.48 -15.63
C SER A 171 -29.64 -41.96 -16.50
N PHE A 172 -30.87 -41.53 -16.24
CA PHE A 172 -32.07 -41.89 -16.98
C PHE A 172 -31.91 -41.68 -18.52
N ARG A 173 -31.31 -40.57 -18.91
CA ARG A 173 -31.05 -40.26 -20.31
C ARG A 173 -30.12 -41.30 -20.96
N TYR A 174 -29.05 -41.66 -20.29
CA TYR A 174 -28.08 -42.64 -20.78
C TYR A 174 -28.66 -44.05 -20.75
N GLU A 175 -29.49 -44.39 -19.78
CA GLU A 175 -30.20 -45.63 -19.64
C GLU A 175 -31.15 -45.88 -20.83
N VAL A 176 -31.98 -44.86 -21.14
CA VAL A 176 -32.95 -44.96 -22.27
C VAL A 176 -32.24 -45.12 -23.60
N ILE A 177 -31.18 -44.36 -23.86
CA ILE A 177 -30.41 -44.48 -25.11
C ILE A 177 -29.72 -45.82 -25.16
N PHE A 178 -29.11 -46.30 -24.05
CA PHE A 178 -28.48 -47.63 -24.00
C PHE A 178 -29.49 -48.74 -24.26
N ILE A 179 -30.64 -48.76 -23.62
CA ILE A 179 -31.66 -49.80 -23.79
C ILE A 179 -32.14 -49.84 -25.26
N THR A 180 -32.44 -48.66 -25.81
CA THR A 180 -32.92 -48.56 -27.19
C THR A 180 -31.85 -49.06 -28.19
N LEU A 181 -30.61 -48.65 -28.03
CA LEU A 181 -29.49 -49.10 -28.87
C LEU A 181 -29.22 -50.60 -28.72
N PHE A 182 -29.27 -51.11 -27.50
CA PHE A 182 -29.05 -52.52 -27.18
C PHE A 182 -30.15 -53.40 -27.80
N VAL A 183 -31.42 -53.01 -27.64
CA VAL A 183 -32.56 -53.71 -28.23
C VAL A 183 -32.46 -53.68 -29.75
N GLY A 184 -32.16 -52.52 -30.38
CA GLY A 184 -31.94 -52.36 -31.80
C GLY A 184 -30.83 -53.28 -32.29
N PHE A 185 -29.70 -53.33 -31.61
CA PHE A 185 -28.57 -54.17 -31.92
C PHE A 185 -28.89 -55.70 -31.90
N ILE A 186 -29.63 -56.15 -30.86
CA ILE A 186 -30.05 -57.57 -30.78
C ILE A 186 -31.02 -57.94 -31.88
N LEU A 187 -31.98 -57.05 -32.21
CA LEU A 187 -32.95 -57.29 -33.29
C LEU A 187 -32.30 -57.28 -34.66
N ASP A 188 -31.32 -56.41 -34.88
CA ASP A 188 -30.54 -56.37 -36.12
C ASP A 188 -29.77 -57.70 -36.34
N LEU A 189 -29.08 -58.17 -35.27
CA LEU A 189 -28.44 -59.50 -35.29
C LEU A 189 -29.43 -60.65 -35.60
N ALA A 190 -30.62 -60.56 -35.06
CA ALA A 190 -31.67 -61.55 -35.26
C ALA A 190 -32.21 -61.49 -36.70
N THR A 191 -32.42 -60.28 -37.26
CA THR A 191 -32.88 -60.04 -38.62
C THR A 191 -31.89 -60.56 -39.64
N VAL A 192 -30.61 -60.18 -39.50
CA VAL A 192 -29.52 -60.65 -40.36
C VAL A 192 -29.43 -62.19 -40.34
N ARG A 193 -29.67 -62.84 -39.21
CA ARG A 193 -29.60 -64.31 -39.08
C ARG A 193 -30.83 -65.04 -39.63
N SER A 194 -32.02 -64.44 -39.44
CA SER A 194 -33.31 -65.04 -39.78
C SER A 194 -33.69 -64.87 -41.24
N GLN A 195 -32.99 -64.01 -41.97
CA GLN A 195 -33.36 -63.63 -43.40
C GLN A 195 -34.84 -63.20 -43.51
N SER A 196 -35.33 -62.44 -42.46
CA SER A 196 -36.70 -62.00 -42.42
C SER A 196 -37.00 -60.96 -43.51
N ILE A 197 -38.19 -61.08 -44.12
CA ILE A 197 -38.70 -60.13 -45.11
C ILE A 197 -38.97 -58.72 -44.51
N TYR A 198 -39.22 -58.70 -43.24
CA TYR A 198 -39.52 -57.45 -42.48
C TYR A 198 -38.35 -57.10 -41.55
N ASP A 199 -37.61 -56.09 -41.96
CA ASP A 199 -36.51 -55.59 -41.17
C ASP A 199 -37.01 -54.64 -40.03
N ILE A 200 -37.16 -55.19 -38.83
CA ILE A 200 -37.67 -54.47 -37.67
C ILE A 200 -36.52 -53.57 -37.08
N SER A 201 -35.28 -53.90 -37.35
CA SER A 201 -34.12 -53.17 -36.85
C SER A 201 -34.10 -51.73 -37.35
N THR A 202 -34.43 -51.49 -38.62
CA THR A 202 -34.48 -50.18 -39.23
C THR A 202 -35.49 -49.28 -38.55
N LEU A 203 -36.71 -49.80 -38.19
CA LEU A 203 -37.71 -49.06 -37.42
C LEU A 203 -37.19 -48.66 -36.03
N ILE A 204 -36.41 -49.53 -35.37
CA ILE A 204 -35.91 -49.23 -34.04
C ILE A 204 -34.82 -48.16 -34.11
N TYR A 205 -33.93 -48.17 -35.12
CA TYR A 205 -32.95 -47.11 -35.31
C TYR A 205 -33.58 -45.76 -35.63
N GLY A 206 -34.72 -45.73 -36.36
CA GLY A 206 -35.51 -44.54 -36.57
C GLY A 206 -36.14 -43.99 -35.28
N PHE A 207 -36.74 -44.88 -34.46
CA PHE A 207 -37.21 -44.49 -33.13
C PHE A 207 -36.06 -43.99 -32.23
N MET A 208 -34.91 -44.60 -32.31
CA MET A 208 -33.74 -44.17 -31.59
C MET A 208 -33.33 -42.73 -31.93
N SER A 209 -33.39 -42.37 -33.22
CA SER A 209 -33.09 -40.98 -33.63
C SER A 209 -34.03 -40.00 -32.95
N MET A 210 -35.34 -40.27 -32.94
CA MET A 210 -36.33 -39.42 -32.26
C MET A 210 -36.14 -39.34 -30.75
N ILE A 211 -35.72 -40.44 -30.09
CA ILE A 211 -35.36 -40.48 -28.68
C ILE A 211 -34.11 -39.60 -28.38
N ILE A 212 -33.07 -39.70 -29.20
CA ILE A 212 -31.89 -38.87 -29.12
C ILE A 212 -32.26 -37.40 -29.23
N TYR A 213 -33.09 -37.05 -30.22
CA TYR A 213 -33.61 -35.67 -30.36
C TYR A 213 -34.31 -35.21 -29.09
N TYR A 214 -35.33 -35.98 -28.65
CA TYR A 214 -36.15 -35.58 -27.50
C TYR A 214 -35.32 -35.40 -26.21
N LEU A 215 -34.56 -36.42 -25.86
CA LEU A 215 -33.73 -36.40 -24.62
C LEU A 215 -32.58 -35.37 -24.68
N THR A 216 -32.15 -34.96 -25.87
CA THR A 216 -31.05 -34.03 -26.03
C THR A 216 -31.51 -32.56 -26.08
N LEU A 217 -32.59 -32.31 -26.80
CA LEU A 217 -32.99 -30.94 -27.18
C LEU A 217 -34.30 -30.48 -26.55
N SER A 218 -35.09 -31.38 -26.01
CA SER A 218 -36.46 -31.07 -25.52
C SER A 218 -36.70 -31.47 -24.05
N TYR A 219 -36.04 -32.50 -23.56
CA TYR A 219 -36.28 -33.02 -22.20
C TYR A 219 -35.46 -32.27 -21.15
N ILE A 220 -36.16 -31.64 -20.21
CA ILE A 220 -35.60 -31.09 -18.97
C ILE A 220 -36.32 -31.75 -17.82
N PRO A 221 -35.66 -32.50 -16.92
CA PRO A 221 -36.29 -33.13 -15.76
C PRO A 221 -36.88 -32.08 -14.82
N ASN A 222 -38.16 -32.14 -14.48
CA ASN A 222 -38.78 -31.22 -13.53
C ASN A 222 -38.11 -31.25 -12.15
N GLU A 223 -37.74 -32.44 -11.69
CA GLU A 223 -36.99 -32.63 -10.44
C GLU A 223 -35.63 -31.90 -10.44
N LEU A 224 -35.00 -31.77 -11.59
CA LEU A 224 -33.73 -31.01 -11.71
C LEU A 224 -33.96 -29.52 -11.45
N ILE A 225 -35.05 -28.97 -11.97
CA ILE A 225 -35.40 -27.56 -11.79
C ILE A 225 -35.73 -27.31 -10.33
N GLU A 226 -36.62 -28.12 -9.71
CA GLU A 226 -37.04 -27.97 -8.33
C GLU A 226 -35.84 -28.15 -7.34
N ASN A 227 -35.04 -29.18 -7.50
CA ASN A 227 -33.88 -29.42 -6.67
C ASN A 227 -32.77 -28.37 -6.88
N THR A 228 -32.54 -27.89 -8.12
CA THR A 228 -31.55 -26.84 -8.39
C THR A 228 -31.99 -25.52 -7.76
N LEU A 229 -33.27 -25.15 -7.87
CA LEU A 229 -33.79 -23.96 -7.19
C LEU A 229 -33.70 -24.05 -5.68
N SER A 230 -34.03 -25.23 -5.11
CA SER A 230 -33.89 -25.48 -3.67
C SER A 230 -32.42 -25.38 -3.22
N LEU A 231 -31.47 -25.92 -3.98
CA LEU A 231 -30.04 -25.81 -3.67
C LEU A 231 -29.55 -24.37 -3.81
N ILE A 232 -29.95 -23.63 -4.85
CA ILE A 232 -29.59 -22.23 -5.02
C ILE A 232 -30.10 -21.39 -3.85
N ILE A 233 -31.34 -21.60 -3.44
CA ILE A 233 -31.94 -20.89 -2.28
C ILE A 233 -31.21 -21.27 -0.98
N LYS A 234 -30.75 -22.50 -0.85
CA LYS A 234 -30.00 -22.98 0.32
C LYS A 234 -28.57 -22.42 0.36
N ASP A 235 -27.93 -22.27 -0.80
CA ASP A 235 -26.56 -21.73 -0.93
C ASP A 235 -26.51 -20.20 -1.00
N MET A 236 -27.68 -19.51 -1.07
CA MET A 236 -27.74 -18.05 -0.99
C MET A 236 -27.35 -17.60 0.43
N ASN A 237 -26.35 -16.72 0.54
CA ASN A 237 -25.95 -16.10 1.81
C ASN A 237 -27.01 -15.15 2.41
N SER A 238 -28.20 -15.14 1.88
CA SER A 238 -29.30 -14.28 2.29
C SER A 238 -30.39 -15.08 2.96
N GLY A 239 -30.94 -14.58 4.06
CA GLY A 239 -32.10 -15.15 4.70
C GLY A 239 -33.35 -14.94 3.84
N ILE A 240 -34.16 -15.97 3.65
CA ILE A 240 -35.42 -15.90 2.90
C ILE A 240 -36.58 -16.45 3.74
N VAL A 241 -37.69 -15.72 3.73
CA VAL A 241 -38.96 -16.19 4.27
C VAL A 241 -40.08 -15.84 3.33
N CYS A 242 -40.99 -16.78 3.13
CA CYS A 242 -42.21 -16.63 2.29
C CYS A 242 -43.46 -16.85 3.10
N PHE A 243 -44.49 -16.04 2.85
CA PHE A 243 -45.80 -16.12 3.50
C PHE A 243 -46.90 -16.24 2.44
N ASP A 244 -47.91 -17.03 2.72
CA ASP A 244 -49.10 -17.10 1.88
C ASP A 244 -49.98 -15.82 1.97
N ILE A 245 -51.07 -15.79 1.23
CA ILE A 245 -52.01 -14.65 1.20
C ILE A 245 -52.67 -14.39 2.56
N HIS A 246 -52.66 -15.36 3.46
CA HIS A 246 -53.20 -15.27 4.81
C HIS A 246 -52.19 -14.94 5.87
N GLY A 247 -50.89 -14.81 5.47
CA GLY A 247 -49.78 -14.51 6.35
C GLY A 247 -49.20 -15.73 7.08
N LYS A 248 -49.53 -16.93 6.62
CA LYS A 248 -48.91 -18.18 7.11
C LYS A 248 -47.55 -18.39 6.46
N CYS A 249 -46.54 -18.72 7.26
CA CYS A 249 -45.20 -19.00 6.75
C CYS A 249 -45.21 -20.29 5.94
N ILE A 250 -44.85 -20.17 4.64
CA ILE A 250 -44.77 -21.31 3.71
C ILE A 250 -43.38 -21.87 3.66
N TYR A 251 -42.39 -20.97 3.74
CA TYR A 251 -40.97 -21.34 3.60
C TYR A 251 -40.06 -20.39 4.39
N CYS A 252 -39.04 -20.95 5.00
CA CYS A 252 -37.97 -20.20 5.64
C CYS A 252 -36.67 -21.00 5.48
N ASN A 253 -35.62 -20.41 4.93
CA ASN A 253 -34.34 -21.09 4.78
C ASN A 253 -33.54 -21.17 6.11
N ASP A 254 -32.57 -22.07 6.18
CA ASP A 254 -31.81 -22.33 7.40
C ASP A 254 -30.98 -21.12 7.85
N ILE A 255 -30.48 -20.33 6.92
CA ILE A 255 -29.72 -19.10 7.20
C ILE A 255 -30.53 -18.10 8.01
N LEU A 256 -31.79 -17.86 7.62
CA LEU A 256 -32.65 -16.96 8.37
C LEU A 256 -32.99 -17.52 9.75
N ARG A 257 -33.17 -18.84 9.86
CA ARG A 257 -33.42 -19.51 11.14
C ARG A 257 -32.27 -19.36 12.11
N GLU A 258 -31.04 -19.58 11.65
CA GLU A 258 -29.83 -19.41 12.46
C GLU A 258 -29.61 -17.96 12.88
N GLN A 259 -29.79 -17.00 11.95
CA GLN A 259 -29.59 -15.58 12.21
C GLN A 259 -30.57 -15.01 13.24
N TYR A 260 -31.80 -15.55 13.29
CA TYR A 260 -32.83 -15.09 14.21
C TYR A 260 -33.05 -16.01 15.40
N ASN A 261 -32.27 -17.09 15.52
CA ASN A 261 -32.43 -18.15 16.53
C ASN A 261 -33.88 -18.69 16.58
N ILE A 262 -34.44 -18.94 15.40
CA ILE A 262 -35.84 -19.37 15.24
C ILE A 262 -35.84 -20.90 15.11
N GLY A 263 -36.49 -21.58 16.02
CA GLY A 263 -36.78 -23.00 15.89
C GLY A 263 -37.65 -23.33 14.69
N TYR A 264 -37.96 -24.62 14.47
CA TYR A 264 -38.86 -25.06 13.40
C TYR A 264 -40.30 -24.63 13.59
N ASP A 265 -40.61 -23.84 14.62
CA ASP A 265 -41.94 -23.28 14.88
C ASP A 265 -42.16 -21.99 14.10
N TYR A 266 -43.05 -22.05 13.15
CA TYR A 266 -43.40 -20.94 12.26
C TYR A 266 -44.34 -19.88 12.90
N GLU A 267 -44.97 -20.14 14.04
CA GLU A 267 -45.90 -19.17 14.68
C GLU A 267 -45.18 -17.88 15.05
N HIS A 268 -43.93 -17.95 15.47
CA HIS A 268 -43.11 -16.78 15.78
C HIS A 268 -42.84 -15.90 14.55
N MET A 269 -42.70 -16.52 13.38
CA MET A 269 -42.46 -15.80 12.12
C MET A 269 -43.74 -15.10 11.62
N GLU A 270 -44.91 -15.70 11.83
CA GLU A 270 -46.19 -15.10 11.50
C GLU A 270 -46.46 -13.81 12.30
N HIS A 271 -46.05 -13.81 13.56
CA HIS A 271 -46.11 -12.61 14.41
C HIS A 271 -45.19 -11.49 13.91
N LYS A 272 -43.96 -11.83 13.54
CA LYS A 272 -42.98 -10.89 12.94
C LYS A 272 -43.43 -10.38 11.57
N TYR A 273 -44.11 -11.20 10.77
CA TYR A 273 -44.64 -10.79 9.48
C TYR A 273 -45.60 -9.59 9.63
N ARG A 274 -46.51 -9.62 10.61
CA ARG A 274 -47.42 -8.51 10.89
C ARG A 274 -46.66 -7.25 11.26
N ALA A 275 -45.68 -7.33 12.14
CA ALA A 275 -44.87 -6.21 12.55
C ALA A 275 -44.02 -5.64 11.39
N TRP A 276 -43.54 -6.49 10.47
CA TRP A 276 -42.85 -6.02 9.25
C TRP A 276 -43.80 -5.35 8.27
N LEU A 277 -45.04 -5.87 8.11
CA LEU A 277 -46.06 -5.22 7.28
C LEU A 277 -46.49 -3.87 7.83
N GLU A 278 -46.58 -3.68 9.13
CA GLU A 278 -46.83 -2.39 9.77
C GLU A 278 -45.74 -1.36 9.45
N LYS A 279 -44.50 -1.77 9.43
CA LYS A 279 -43.36 -0.90 9.02
C LYS A 279 -43.42 -0.50 7.54
N ILE A 280 -43.99 -1.33 6.67
CA ILE A 280 -44.15 -1.08 5.24
C ILE A 280 -45.28 -0.05 4.97
N GLY A 281 -46.27 0.07 5.90
CA GLY A 281 -47.37 1.02 5.84
C GLY A 281 -48.51 0.61 4.89
N ASP A 282 -49.63 1.36 4.92
CA ASP A 282 -50.81 1.04 4.14
C ASP A 282 -50.67 1.20 2.62
N ASN A 283 -49.71 1.98 2.14
CA ASN A 283 -49.40 2.12 0.70
C ASN A 283 -48.46 0.99 0.23
N ARG A 284 -48.89 -0.25 0.32
CA ARG A 284 -48.14 -1.45 -0.04
C ARG A 284 -47.75 -1.41 -1.52
N LYS A 285 -46.53 -0.99 -1.81
CA LYS A 285 -45.90 -1.20 -3.12
C LYS A 285 -45.56 -2.70 -3.26
N ASP A 286 -45.70 -3.23 -4.47
CA ASP A 286 -45.38 -4.65 -4.76
C ASP A 286 -43.89 -5.02 -4.46
N SER A 287 -43.05 -4.04 -4.28
CA SER A 287 -41.64 -4.20 -3.88
C SER A 287 -41.16 -3.00 -3.07
N MET A 288 -40.46 -3.25 -1.97
CA MET A 288 -39.88 -2.23 -1.11
C MET A 288 -38.57 -2.76 -0.48
N LYS A 289 -37.64 -1.84 -0.20
CA LYS A 289 -36.42 -2.14 0.58
C LYS A 289 -36.37 -1.23 1.79
N PHE A 290 -35.94 -1.77 2.91
CA PHE A 290 -35.67 -1.00 4.13
C PHE A 290 -34.51 -1.60 4.92
N GLU A 291 -33.83 -0.74 5.68
CA GLU A 291 -32.73 -1.15 6.55
C GLU A 291 -33.21 -1.29 7.98
N THR A 292 -32.65 -2.25 8.68
CA THR A 292 -32.91 -2.46 10.11
C THR A 292 -31.66 -2.98 10.81
N SER A 293 -31.61 -2.85 12.12
CA SER A 293 -30.55 -3.45 12.93
C SER A 293 -31.14 -4.27 14.06
N ILE A 294 -30.48 -5.38 14.38
CA ILE A 294 -30.91 -6.34 15.41
C ILE A 294 -29.75 -6.53 16.37
N ASN A 295 -30.02 -6.45 17.66
CA ASN A 295 -29.07 -6.81 18.69
C ASN A 295 -29.06 -8.33 18.84
N SER A 296 -27.91 -8.97 18.66
CA SER A 296 -27.67 -10.38 18.91
C SER A 296 -26.66 -10.57 20.05
N ASP A 297 -26.51 -11.77 20.58
CA ASP A 297 -25.54 -12.10 21.62
C ASP A 297 -24.08 -11.80 21.16
N SER A 298 -23.84 -11.81 19.84
CA SER A 298 -22.55 -11.51 19.22
C SER A 298 -22.35 -10.03 18.84
N GLY A 299 -23.33 -9.16 19.15
CA GLY A 299 -23.26 -7.73 18.82
C GLY A 299 -24.41 -7.24 17.95
N LYS A 300 -24.33 -6.02 17.46
CA LYS A 300 -25.36 -5.39 16.62
C LYS A 300 -25.13 -5.79 15.17
N ARG A 301 -26.15 -6.42 14.53
CA ARG A 301 -26.15 -6.78 13.12
C ARG A 301 -27.03 -5.85 12.30
N TYR A 302 -26.63 -5.59 11.07
CA TYR A 302 -27.33 -4.68 10.14
C TYR A 302 -27.82 -5.47 8.95
N TYR A 303 -29.15 -5.34 8.65
CA TYR A 303 -29.81 -6.04 7.54
C TYR A 303 -30.46 -5.05 6.58
N GLU A 304 -30.28 -5.30 5.27
CA GLU A 304 -31.15 -4.77 4.23
C GLU A 304 -32.26 -5.81 3.98
N ILE A 305 -33.52 -5.44 4.22
CA ILE A 305 -34.66 -6.31 4.00
C ILE A 305 -35.36 -5.85 2.74
N ALA A 306 -35.45 -6.75 1.75
CA ALA A 306 -36.22 -6.54 0.55
C ALA A 306 -37.55 -7.32 0.65
N TYR A 307 -38.64 -6.62 0.62
CA TYR A 307 -39.99 -7.15 0.52
C TYR A 307 -40.44 -7.19 -0.93
N LYS A 308 -41.08 -8.29 -1.35
CA LYS A 308 -41.71 -8.39 -2.66
C LYS A 308 -42.95 -9.28 -2.59
N ARG A 309 -43.99 -8.84 -3.30
CA ARG A 309 -45.21 -9.56 -3.55
C ARG A 309 -45.18 -10.23 -4.91
N THR A 310 -45.59 -11.49 -5.00
CA THR A 310 -45.64 -12.25 -6.24
C THR A 310 -47.05 -12.54 -6.66
N TYR A 311 -47.27 -12.59 -7.96
CA TYR A 311 -48.56 -12.80 -8.61
C TYR A 311 -48.44 -13.95 -9.61
N ASP A 312 -49.59 -14.66 -9.83
CA ASP A 312 -49.71 -15.63 -10.91
C ASP A 312 -49.93 -14.93 -12.27
N ASP A 313 -50.01 -15.72 -13.36
CA ASP A 313 -50.28 -15.23 -14.73
C ASP A 313 -51.66 -14.52 -14.86
N LYS A 314 -52.58 -14.76 -13.92
CA LYS A 314 -53.92 -14.14 -13.84
C LYS A 314 -53.96 -12.91 -12.91
N LYS A 315 -52.78 -12.47 -12.44
CA LYS A 315 -52.61 -11.35 -11.50
C LYS A 315 -53.22 -11.59 -10.10
N ASN A 316 -53.44 -12.83 -9.70
CA ASN A 316 -53.80 -13.13 -8.31
C ASN A 316 -52.51 -13.18 -7.47
N GLN A 317 -52.57 -12.61 -6.26
CA GLN A 317 -51.47 -12.70 -5.31
C GLN A 317 -51.19 -14.15 -4.94
N VAL A 318 -49.96 -14.60 -5.03
CA VAL A 318 -49.51 -15.97 -4.67
C VAL A 318 -48.87 -15.98 -3.31
N CYS A 319 -47.86 -15.14 -3.09
CA CYS A 319 -47.17 -15.04 -1.81
C CYS A 319 -46.47 -13.70 -1.64
N ASP A 320 -46.17 -13.40 -0.40
CA ASP A 320 -45.23 -12.32 -0.04
C ASP A 320 -43.91 -12.95 0.42
N TYR A 321 -42.78 -12.41 -0.01
CA TYR A 321 -41.49 -12.86 0.53
C TYR A 321 -40.62 -11.69 0.97
N PHE A 322 -39.78 -12.00 1.95
CA PHE A 322 -38.75 -11.11 2.47
C PHE A 322 -37.38 -11.75 2.26
N LEU A 323 -36.47 -10.96 1.72
CA LEU A 323 -35.05 -11.32 1.55
C LEU A 323 -34.23 -10.50 2.52
N PHE A 324 -33.44 -11.16 3.35
CA PHE A 324 -32.58 -10.56 4.37
C PHE A 324 -31.13 -10.64 3.94
N ASN A 325 -30.56 -9.51 3.61
CA ASN A 325 -29.14 -9.41 3.29
C ASN A 325 -28.40 -8.88 4.52
N ASP A 326 -27.52 -9.67 5.09
CA ASP A 326 -26.64 -9.22 6.17
C ASP A 326 -25.57 -8.28 5.59
N ARG A 327 -25.59 -7.03 6.02
CA ARG A 327 -24.64 -5.99 5.63
C ARG A 327 -23.73 -5.56 6.79
N THR A 328 -23.64 -6.38 7.83
CA THR A 328 -22.92 -6.03 9.04
C THR A 328 -21.45 -5.74 8.74
N GLU A 329 -20.78 -6.63 8.00
CA GLU A 329 -19.38 -6.43 7.62
C GLU A 329 -19.18 -5.14 6.78
N GLU A 330 -20.09 -4.87 5.84
CA GLU A 330 -20.01 -3.67 5.00
C GLU A 330 -20.18 -2.40 5.82
N VAL A 331 -21.19 -2.37 6.71
CA VAL A 331 -21.45 -1.22 7.57
C VAL A 331 -20.31 -1.00 8.57
N GLU A 332 -19.77 -2.07 9.13
CA GLU A 332 -18.64 -1.98 10.05
C GLU A 332 -17.35 -1.54 9.32
N LEU A 333 -17.11 -2.06 8.12
CA LEU A 333 -16.00 -1.62 7.28
C LEU A 333 -16.12 -0.14 6.94
N LEU A 334 -17.30 0.32 6.54
CA LEU A 334 -17.55 1.73 6.25
C LEU A 334 -17.34 2.62 7.49
N LYS A 335 -17.77 2.16 8.67
CA LYS A 335 -17.50 2.87 9.93
C LYS A 335 -16.02 2.92 10.25
N TYR A 336 -15.33 1.79 10.06
CA TYR A 336 -13.88 1.70 10.27
C TYR A 336 -13.13 2.61 9.30
N GLU A 337 -13.49 2.57 8.00
CA GLU A 337 -12.88 3.44 7.00
C GLU A 337 -13.14 4.93 7.30
N LYS A 338 -14.37 5.28 7.70
CA LYS A 338 -14.71 6.64 8.11
C LYS A 338 -13.91 7.07 9.33
N TYR A 339 -13.78 6.19 10.33
CA TYR A 339 -12.97 6.48 11.52
C TYR A 339 -11.49 6.66 11.15
N ARG A 340 -10.92 5.78 10.33
CA ARG A 340 -9.55 5.86 9.82
C ARG A 340 -9.31 7.11 8.97
N ALA A 341 -10.31 7.55 8.21
CA ALA A 341 -10.22 8.77 7.41
C ALA A 341 -10.18 10.04 8.27
N THR A 342 -10.65 9.99 9.52
CA THR A 342 -10.77 11.15 10.40
C THR A 342 -9.88 11.09 11.65
N HIS A 343 -9.39 9.92 12.05
CA HIS A 343 -8.63 9.71 13.28
C HIS A 343 -7.29 9.03 13.03
N ASP A 344 -6.34 9.27 13.92
CA ASP A 344 -5.09 8.53 14.02
C ASP A 344 -5.33 7.19 14.74
N MET A 345 -5.00 6.09 14.09
CA MET A 345 -5.30 4.74 14.57
C MET A 345 -4.50 4.32 15.81
N LEU A 346 -3.36 4.94 16.07
CA LEU A 346 -2.55 4.62 17.24
C LEU A 346 -3.08 5.31 18.50
N THR A 347 -3.46 6.58 18.38
CA THR A 347 -3.80 7.46 19.51
C THR A 347 -5.30 7.67 19.68
N GLY A 348 -6.08 7.48 18.62
CA GLY A 348 -7.52 7.75 18.60
C GLY A 348 -7.88 9.24 18.70
N LEU A 349 -6.92 10.14 18.54
CA LEU A 349 -7.14 11.56 18.29
C LEU A 349 -7.52 11.79 16.83
N LEU A 350 -7.97 12.99 16.47
CA LEU A 350 -8.16 13.34 15.08
C LEU A 350 -6.82 13.20 14.31
N ASN A 351 -6.91 12.89 13.02
CA ASN A 351 -5.77 13.02 12.14
C ASN A 351 -5.58 14.48 11.71
N LYS A 352 -4.49 14.75 11.01
CA LYS A 352 -4.09 16.09 10.57
C LYS A 352 -5.19 16.78 9.74
N GLU A 353 -5.74 16.09 8.77
CA GLU A 353 -6.73 16.64 7.85
C GLU A 353 -8.03 17.01 8.56
N GLN A 354 -8.53 16.14 9.43
CA GLN A 354 -9.75 16.39 10.18
C GLN A 354 -9.54 17.49 11.23
N PHE A 355 -8.36 17.56 11.84
CA PHE A 355 -8.00 18.65 12.74
C PHE A 355 -8.13 20.01 12.05
N TYR A 356 -7.63 20.14 10.84
CA TYR A 356 -7.70 21.40 10.11
C TYR A 356 -9.14 21.81 9.80
N ILE A 357 -9.99 20.82 9.45
CA ILE A 357 -11.40 21.06 9.15
C ILE A 357 -12.16 21.49 10.41
N GLU A 358 -12.06 20.71 11.48
CA GLU A 358 -12.79 20.98 12.74
C GLU A 358 -12.32 22.26 13.41
N THR A 359 -11.02 22.52 13.43
CA THR A 359 -10.46 23.77 13.97
C THR A 359 -10.96 24.98 13.19
N ALA A 360 -10.90 24.93 11.85
CA ALA A 360 -11.39 26.04 11.02
C ALA A 360 -12.89 26.30 11.20
N LYS A 361 -13.67 25.24 11.40
CA LYS A 361 -15.11 25.31 11.68
C LYS A 361 -15.36 25.95 13.06
N MET A 362 -14.70 25.42 14.09
CA MET A 362 -14.86 25.88 15.49
C MET A 362 -14.52 27.37 15.64
N ILE A 363 -13.41 27.82 15.04
CA ILE A 363 -12.99 29.23 15.11
C ILE A 363 -14.02 30.16 14.46
N LYS A 364 -14.61 29.74 13.33
CA LYS A 364 -15.62 30.54 12.60
C LYS A 364 -16.98 30.55 13.29
N GLU A 365 -17.36 29.47 13.96
CA GLU A 365 -18.63 29.39 14.70
C GLU A 365 -18.60 30.20 16.01
N HIS A 366 -17.41 30.45 16.58
CA HIS A 366 -17.22 31.16 17.86
C HIS A 366 -16.29 32.36 17.69
N ILE A 367 -16.64 33.28 16.81
CA ILE A 367 -15.78 34.42 16.39
C ILE A 367 -15.40 35.37 17.58
N ASP A 368 -16.21 35.43 18.60
CA ASP A 368 -15.96 36.28 19.80
C ASP A 368 -14.95 35.63 20.78
N THR A 369 -14.59 34.38 20.58
CA THR A 369 -13.66 33.66 21.42
C THR A 369 -12.25 33.72 20.86
N LYS A 370 -11.29 34.18 21.62
CA LYS A 370 -9.88 34.13 21.25
C LYS A 370 -9.35 32.72 21.46
N TYR A 371 -8.85 32.12 20.40
CA TYR A 371 -8.26 30.78 20.42
C TYR A 371 -6.73 30.84 20.29
N CYS A 372 -6.07 29.79 20.76
CA CYS A 372 -4.67 29.52 20.46
C CYS A 372 -4.48 28.12 19.92
N ILE A 373 -3.44 27.94 19.10
CA ILE A 373 -2.97 26.63 18.64
C ILE A 373 -1.69 26.30 19.40
N ILE A 374 -1.66 25.11 19.95
CA ILE A 374 -0.51 24.52 20.63
C ILE A 374 -0.03 23.35 19.77
N CYS A 375 1.25 23.34 19.43
CA CYS A 375 1.88 22.21 18.77
C CYS A 375 2.97 21.64 19.67
N SER A 376 2.88 20.37 20.04
CA SER A 376 3.89 19.67 20.84
C SER A 376 4.72 18.71 19.99
N ASN A 377 5.95 18.46 20.45
CA ASN A 377 6.90 17.57 19.83
C ASN A 377 7.81 16.95 20.90
N ILE A 378 8.26 15.70 20.69
CA ILE A 378 9.16 14.99 21.60
C ILE A 378 10.59 15.10 21.06
N LYS A 379 11.50 15.65 21.85
CA LYS A 379 12.90 15.74 21.45
C LYS A 379 13.49 14.36 21.25
N ASP A 380 14.16 14.18 20.10
CA ASP A 380 14.92 12.99 19.77
C ASP A 380 14.12 11.67 19.83
N PHE A 381 12.82 11.73 19.52
CA PHE A 381 11.92 10.57 19.54
C PHE A 381 12.40 9.39 18.70
N LYS A 382 13.17 9.66 17.63
CA LYS A 382 13.79 8.60 16.82
C LYS A 382 14.74 7.75 17.66
N PHE A 383 15.58 8.37 18.52
CA PHE A 383 16.47 7.63 19.42
C PHE A 383 15.70 6.80 20.45
N VAL A 384 14.54 7.29 20.90
CA VAL A 384 13.67 6.49 21.79
C VAL A 384 13.26 5.19 21.10
N ASN A 385 12.86 5.26 19.82
CA ASN A 385 12.50 4.08 19.04
C ASN A 385 13.70 3.15 18.77
N GLU A 386 14.88 3.70 18.53
CA GLU A 386 16.11 2.93 18.29
C GLU A 386 16.60 2.22 19.57
N LEU A 387 16.56 2.89 20.73
CA LEU A 387 17.06 2.34 21.99
C LEU A 387 16.05 1.40 22.69
N PHE A 388 14.77 1.71 22.64
CA PHE A 388 13.74 1.02 23.43
C PHE A 388 12.71 0.26 22.58
N GLY A 389 12.82 0.35 21.25
CA GLY A 389 11.91 -0.28 20.31
C GLY A 389 10.65 0.55 20.02
N VAL A 390 10.06 0.30 18.86
CA VAL A 390 8.90 1.05 18.32
C VAL A 390 7.68 0.93 19.24
N GLU A 391 7.47 -0.22 19.90
CA GLU A 391 6.33 -0.40 20.78
C GLU A 391 6.40 0.51 22.01
N LYS A 392 7.61 0.72 22.54
CA LYS A 392 7.81 1.67 23.64
C LYS A 392 7.55 3.11 23.21
N GLY A 393 7.98 3.49 22.01
CA GLY A 393 7.60 4.78 21.42
C GLY A 393 6.08 4.92 21.25
N ASN A 394 5.41 3.86 20.81
CA ASN A 394 3.94 3.87 20.69
C ASN A 394 3.24 4.06 22.05
N GLU A 395 3.75 3.46 23.14
CA GLU A 395 3.23 3.66 24.50
C GLU A 395 3.34 5.13 24.91
N ILE A 396 4.47 5.78 24.62
CA ILE A 396 4.67 7.20 24.91
C ILE A 396 3.64 8.05 24.16
N LEU A 397 3.47 7.81 22.88
CA LEU A 397 2.51 8.54 22.06
C LEU A 397 1.05 8.33 22.51
N ARG A 398 0.69 7.11 22.92
CA ARG A 398 -0.64 6.84 23.51
C ARG A 398 -0.82 7.61 24.83
N LYS A 399 0.24 7.67 25.63
CA LYS A 399 0.19 8.38 26.92
C LYS A 399 0.06 9.89 26.75
N GLU A 400 0.79 10.50 25.83
CA GLU A 400 0.62 11.91 25.47
C GLU A 400 -0.80 12.19 24.96
N ALA A 401 -1.32 11.30 24.09
CA ALA A 401 -2.70 11.41 23.61
C ALA A 401 -3.76 11.29 24.73
N GLU A 402 -3.53 10.48 25.76
CA GLU A 402 -4.41 10.39 26.94
C GLU A 402 -4.47 11.73 27.66
N TYR A 403 -3.32 12.36 27.94
CA TYR A 403 -3.29 13.69 28.57
C TYR A 403 -3.99 14.75 27.71
N ILE A 404 -3.82 14.69 26.38
CA ILE A 404 -4.49 15.61 25.46
C ILE A 404 -6.01 15.38 25.46
N LYS A 405 -6.47 14.14 25.50
CA LYS A 405 -7.91 13.80 25.53
C LYS A 405 -8.61 14.29 26.81
N ASP A 406 -7.91 14.33 27.92
CA ASP A 406 -8.48 14.83 29.17
C ASP A 406 -8.90 16.31 29.09
N PHE A 407 -8.39 17.06 28.10
CA PHE A 407 -8.76 18.44 27.82
C PHE A 407 -9.71 18.61 26.65
N ALA A 408 -9.93 17.54 25.85
CA ALA A 408 -10.77 17.60 24.66
C ALA A 408 -12.26 17.66 25.04
N ASP A 409 -12.94 18.71 24.60
CA ASP A 409 -14.38 18.90 24.71
C ASP A 409 -14.90 19.63 23.46
N GLU A 410 -16.16 20.11 23.49
CA GLU A 410 -16.77 20.80 22.35
C GLU A 410 -16.03 22.09 21.92
N GLN A 411 -15.22 22.69 22.80
CA GLN A 411 -14.43 23.88 22.52
C GLN A 411 -12.94 23.62 22.33
N VAL A 412 -12.51 22.35 22.32
CA VAL A 412 -11.11 21.95 22.18
C VAL A 412 -10.99 20.88 21.13
N VAL A 413 -10.28 21.18 20.06
CA VAL A 413 -9.96 20.22 18.98
C VAL A 413 -8.53 19.78 19.14
N ALA A 414 -8.29 18.47 19.13
CA ALA A 414 -6.96 17.89 19.32
C ALA A 414 -6.67 16.78 18.31
N ALA A 415 -5.42 16.70 17.85
CA ALA A 415 -4.98 15.74 16.84
C ALA A 415 -3.54 15.31 17.01
N ARG A 416 -3.22 14.17 16.39
CA ARG A 416 -1.85 13.80 16.05
C ARG A 416 -1.58 14.13 14.60
N LEU A 417 -0.62 15.01 14.33
CA LEU A 417 -0.34 15.48 12.99
C LEU A 417 0.52 14.50 12.19
N ARG A 418 1.63 14.05 12.77
CA ARG A 418 2.54 13.07 12.16
C ARG A 418 3.66 12.72 13.16
N GLY A 419 4.06 11.42 13.22
CA GLY A 419 5.16 10.98 14.08
C GLY A 419 4.88 11.25 15.54
N ASP A 420 5.70 12.08 16.15
CA ASP A 420 5.61 12.55 17.53
C ASP A 420 5.02 13.97 17.68
N ARG A 421 4.38 14.48 16.61
CA ARG A 421 3.79 15.82 16.60
C ARG A 421 2.31 15.79 16.87
N PHE A 422 1.89 16.50 17.93
CA PHE A 422 0.50 16.71 18.27
C PHE A 422 0.11 18.17 18.08
N ALA A 423 -1.17 18.43 17.91
CA ALA A 423 -1.72 19.77 17.87
C ALA A 423 -3.02 19.83 18.65
N MET A 424 -3.26 20.97 19.26
CA MET A 424 -4.48 21.29 20.00
C MET A 424 -4.89 22.74 19.73
N CYS A 425 -6.17 22.96 19.47
CA CYS A 425 -6.77 24.29 19.41
C CYS A 425 -7.74 24.44 20.56
N MET A 426 -7.59 25.49 21.35
CA MET A 426 -8.43 25.74 22.52
C MET A 426 -8.62 27.24 22.77
N PRO A 427 -9.67 27.66 23.56
CA PRO A 427 -9.79 29.03 24.00
C PRO A 427 -8.54 29.46 24.77
N LYS A 428 -7.98 30.62 24.41
CA LYS A 428 -6.75 31.13 25.02
C LYS A 428 -6.86 31.28 26.57
N VAL A 429 -8.03 31.62 27.06
CA VAL A 429 -8.29 31.77 28.53
C VAL A 429 -8.19 30.44 29.30
N ARG A 430 -8.26 29.30 28.62
CA ARG A 430 -8.13 27.96 29.21
C ARG A 430 -6.71 27.42 29.15
N PHE A 431 -5.84 28.02 28.36
CA PHE A 431 -4.45 27.60 28.26
C PHE A 431 -3.64 28.10 29.46
N ASP A 432 -2.99 27.16 30.15
CA ASP A 432 -2.01 27.42 31.22
C ASP A 432 -0.80 26.51 30.93
N GLU A 433 0.41 27.08 30.95
CA GLU A 433 1.67 26.36 30.72
C GLU A 433 1.84 25.16 31.68
N LYS A 434 1.31 25.28 32.90
CA LYS A 434 1.29 24.20 33.89
C LYS A 434 0.61 22.94 33.42
N LEU A 435 -0.27 23.02 32.42
CA LEU A 435 -0.89 21.85 31.77
C LEU A 435 0.15 21.02 31.02
N ILE A 436 1.04 21.69 30.29
CA ILE A 436 2.14 21.05 29.56
C ILE A 436 3.13 20.47 30.58
N ASP A 437 3.54 21.22 31.60
CA ASP A 437 4.45 20.74 32.62
C ASP A 437 3.92 19.51 33.35
N LYS A 438 2.61 19.47 33.63
CA LYS A 438 1.94 18.33 34.26
C LYS A 438 1.96 17.11 33.31
N ALA A 439 1.68 17.31 32.03
CA ALA A 439 1.74 16.23 31.00
C ALA A 439 3.16 15.67 30.88
N VAL A 440 4.16 16.54 30.74
CA VAL A 440 5.59 16.16 30.66
C VAL A 440 6.02 15.37 31.90
N SER A 441 5.69 15.88 33.09
CA SER A 441 6.00 15.25 34.39
C SER A 441 5.31 13.86 34.49
N GLY A 442 4.03 13.78 34.07
CA GLY A 442 3.25 12.54 34.12
C GLY A 442 3.77 11.48 33.16
N ILE A 443 4.18 11.87 31.94
CA ILE A 443 4.80 10.97 30.96
C ILE A 443 6.13 10.46 31.51
N ASN A 444 7.00 11.34 32.00
CA ASN A 444 8.29 10.95 32.60
C ASN A 444 8.11 10.04 33.82
N ALA A 445 7.09 10.28 34.65
CA ALA A 445 6.78 9.45 35.81
C ALA A 445 6.33 8.03 35.42
N ALA A 446 5.60 7.87 34.32
CA ALA A 446 5.18 6.57 33.82
C ALA A 446 6.39 5.73 33.32
N PHE A 447 7.51 6.36 33.01
CA PHE A 447 8.72 5.73 32.49
C PHE A 447 9.91 5.79 33.45
N LYS A 448 9.65 5.88 34.74
CA LYS A 448 10.63 6.06 35.85
C LYS A 448 11.85 5.10 35.85
N ASN A 449 11.80 3.97 35.19
CA ASN A 449 12.90 3.01 35.12
C ASN A 449 13.81 3.18 33.89
N SER A 450 13.58 4.16 33.06
CA SER A 450 14.47 4.48 31.94
C SER A 450 15.49 5.54 32.37
N LEU A 451 16.76 5.31 32.08
CA LEU A 451 17.84 6.30 32.25
C LEU A 451 17.66 7.54 31.35
N PHE A 452 16.58 7.58 30.59
CA PHE A 452 16.28 8.60 29.59
C PHE A 452 15.15 9.52 30.07
N HIS A 453 15.46 10.80 30.18
CA HIS A 453 14.46 11.84 30.51
C HIS A 453 13.92 12.42 29.20
N MET A 454 12.62 12.25 28.97
CA MET A 454 11.98 12.77 27.76
C MET A 454 11.73 14.26 27.90
N HIS A 455 12.12 15.02 26.89
CA HIS A 455 11.82 16.43 26.77
C HIS A 455 10.75 16.64 25.71
N ILE A 456 9.57 17.11 26.15
CA ILE A 456 8.47 17.49 25.27
C ILE A 456 8.43 19.01 25.26
N PHE A 457 8.55 19.59 24.09
CA PHE A 457 8.49 21.03 23.90
C PHE A 457 7.28 21.43 23.06
N SER A 458 6.68 22.55 23.41
CA SER A 458 5.45 23.02 22.79
C SER A 458 5.59 24.46 22.33
N GLY A 459 5.10 24.72 21.13
CA GLY A 459 4.95 26.09 20.64
C GLY A 459 3.48 26.50 20.63
N VAL A 460 3.24 27.76 20.95
CA VAL A 460 1.90 28.35 21.03
C VAL A 460 1.78 29.49 20.04
N TYR A 461 0.72 29.48 19.27
CA TYR A 461 0.32 30.61 18.42
C TYR A 461 -1.05 31.12 18.84
N ASP A 462 -1.13 32.38 19.25
CA ASP A 462 -2.38 33.09 19.48
C ASP A 462 -3.01 33.46 18.14
N ILE A 463 -4.23 33.01 17.87
CA ILE A 463 -4.89 33.25 16.58
C ILE A 463 -5.32 34.70 16.50
N GLU A 464 -4.74 35.43 15.53
CA GLU A 464 -5.03 36.83 15.28
C GLU A 464 -6.00 36.99 14.07
N ASP A 465 -5.83 36.19 13.02
CA ASP A 465 -6.71 36.18 11.85
C ASP A 465 -7.45 34.82 11.76
N VAL A 466 -8.77 34.85 11.97
CA VAL A 466 -9.65 33.69 11.89
C VAL A 466 -9.77 33.10 10.48
N ASN A 467 -9.36 33.83 9.44
CA ASN A 467 -9.38 33.39 8.03
C ASN A 467 -8.05 32.79 7.60
N GLU A 468 -7.01 32.85 8.44
CA GLU A 468 -5.74 32.22 8.14
C GLU A 468 -5.92 30.69 8.06
N ARG A 469 -5.15 30.04 7.21
CA ARG A 469 -5.19 28.56 7.11
C ARG A 469 -4.64 27.94 8.39
N VAL A 470 -5.37 26.97 8.96
CA VAL A 470 -4.96 26.26 10.19
C VAL A 470 -3.58 25.62 10.04
N SER A 471 -3.21 25.15 8.84
CA SER A 471 -1.86 24.65 8.58
C SER A 471 -0.76 25.69 8.84
N ILE A 472 -1.00 26.95 8.45
CA ILE A 472 -0.06 28.06 8.68
C ILE A 472 0.00 28.41 10.19
N MET A 473 -1.15 28.38 10.86
CA MET A 473 -1.21 28.58 12.32
C MET A 473 -0.40 27.51 13.07
N CYS A 474 -0.51 26.24 12.63
CA CYS A 474 0.32 25.15 13.18
C CYS A 474 1.81 25.33 12.87
N ASP A 475 2.15 25.78 11.68
CA ASP A 475 3.56 26.05 11.31
C ASP A 475 4.15 27.17 12.18
N LYS A 476 3.37 28.23 12.48
CA LYS A 476 3.75 29.30 13.40
C LYS A 476 3.97 28.77 14.82
N ALA A 477 3.05 27.96 15.33
CA ALA A 477 3.22 27.32 16.63
C ALA A 477 4.47 26.42 16.66
N ASN A 478 4.66 25.56 15.66
CA ASN A 478 5.85 24.71 15.56
C ASN A 478 7.15 25.52 15.53
N LEU A 479 7.17 26.64 14.79
CA LEU A 479 8.34 27.52 14.72
C LEU A 479 8.72 28.05 16.10
N ALA A 480 7.73 28.42 16.92
CA ALA A 480 7.98 28.83 18.30
C ALA A 480 8.58 27.68 19.13
N GLY A 481 7.99 26.50 19.07
CA GLY A 481 8.49 25.32 19.79
C GLY A 481 9.94 24.97 19.46
N GLU A 482 10.31 25.00 18.17
CA GLU A 482 11.67 24.69 17.73
C GLU A 482 12.74 25.62 18.37
N THR A 483 12.39 26.83 18.81
CA THR A 483 13.34 27.73 19.47
C THR A 483 13.82 27.21 20.83
N ILE A 484 12.99 26.41 21.49
CA ILE A 484 13.28 25.85 22.83
C ILE A 484 13.61 24.35 22.79
N ARG A 485 13.77 23.79 21.61
CA ARG A 485 14.06 22.35 21.43
C ARG A 485 15.25 21.85 22.28
N ASN A 486 16.25 22.70 22.48
CA ASN A 486 17.46 22.38 23.24
C ASN A 486 17.46 22.94 24.68
N GLU A 487 16.38 23.61 25.06
CA GLU A 487 16.22 24.25 26.38
C GLU A 487 15.45 23.33 27.33
N TYR A 488 16.14 22.44 28.04
CA TYR A 488 15.49 21.44 28.91
C TYR A 488 14.69 22.01 30.10
N LYS A 489 14.83 23.30 30.41
CA LYS A 489 14.13 23.97 31.51
C LYS A 489 12.82 24.63 31.07
N ILE A 490 12.59 24.76 29.76
CA ILE A 490 11.45 25.48 29.20
C ILE A 490 10.69 24.50 28.29
N ASN A 491 9.40 24.32 28.57
CA ASN A 491 8.55 23.41 27.80
C ASN A 491 7.62 24.16 26.84
N VAL A 492 7.49 25.49 26.94
CA VAL A 492 6.55 26.27 26.13
C VAL A 492 7.22 27.52 25.58
N ALA A 493 7.02 27.79 24.30
CA ALA A 493 7.41 29.05 23.66
C ALA A 493 6.26 29.64 22.84
N TYR A 494 6.17 30.96 22.80
CA TYR A 494 5.13 31.67 22.06
C TYR A 494 5.65 32.19 20.74
N TYR A 495 4.83 32.08 19.70
CA TYR A 495 5.13 32.66 18.40
C TYR A 495 5.13 34.18 18.44
N THR A 496 6.11 34.76 17.81
CA THR A 496 6.18 36.18 17.51
C THR A 496 6.56 36.39 16.06
N GLU A 497 6.16 37.50 15.43
CA GLU A 497 6.57 37.82 14.05
C GLU A 497 8.10 37.87 13.88
N HIS A 498 8.82 38.29 14.92
CA HIS A 498 10.28 38.29 14.92
C HIS A 498 10.87 36.89 14.68
N LEU A 499 10.27 35.83 15.21
CA LEU A 499 10.72 34.45 14.96
C LEU A 499 10.58 34.06 13.50
N MET A 500 9.50 34.48 12.86
CA MET A 500 9.30 34.23 11.43
C MET A 500 10.34 34.96 10.57
N LEU A 501 10.58 36.25 10.89
CA LEU A 501 11.59 37.03 10.20
C LEU A 501 12.98 36.44 10.37
N LYS A 502 13.34 36.02 11.59
CA LYS A 502 14.62 35.32 11.86
C LYS A 502 14.76 34.04 11.08
N SER A 503 13.72 33.20 11.01
CA SER A 503 13.74 31.95 10.24
C SER A 503 13.88 32.18 8.73
N LEU A 504 13.21 33.21 8.20
CA LEU A 504 13.38 33.61 6.79
C LEU A 504 14.79 34.09 6.50
N GLU A 505 15.36 34.84 7.44
CA GLU A 505 16.74 35.32 7.31
C GLU A 505 17.74 34.17 7.33
N GLU A 506 17.62 33.22 8.26
CA GLU A 506 18.45 32.00 8.31
C GLU A 506 18.38 31.24 6.97
N ARG A 507 17.20 31.05 6.41
CA ARG A 507 17.04 30.39 5.10
C ARG A 507 17.70 31.12 3.94
N LYS A 508 17.67 32.47 3.96
CA LYS A 508 18.36 33.29 2.94
C LYS A 508 19.85 33.11 3.04
N ILE A 509 20.42 33.16 4.26
CA ILE A 509 21.84 32.98 4.54
C ILE A 509 22.30 31.63 3.98
N ILE A 510 21.59 30.54 4.30
CA ILE A 510 21.91 29.20 3.80
C ILE A 510 21.82 29.13 2.27
N GLY A 511 20.76 29.72 1.68
CA GLY A 511 20.58 29.72 0.22
C GLY A 511 21.63 30.51 -0.56
N GLU A 512 22.31 31.47 0.10
CA GLU A 512 23.34 32.32 -0.51
C GLU A 512 24.77 31.84 -0.21
N PHE A 513 24.95 30.89 0.73
CA PHE A 513 26.27 30.52 1.27
C PHE A 513 27.25 29.99 0.22
N ASP A 514 26.85 29.02 -0.61
CA ASP A 514 27.74 28.43 -1.62
C ASP A 514 28.24 29.48 -2.60
N ARG A 515 27.33 30.31 -3.10
CA ARG A 515 27.68 31.44 -4.00
C ARG A 515 28.64 32.43 -3.31
N ALA A 516 28.41 32.70 -2.02
CA ALA A 516 29.23 33.62 -1.26
C ALA A 516 30.67 33.11 -1.04
N LEU A 517 30.84 31.80 -0.84
CA LEU A 517 32.14 31.16 -0.79
C LEU A 517 32.87 31.24 -2.13
N ASP A 518 32.18 30.87 -3.23
CA ASP A 518 32.74 30.85 -4.58
C ASP A 518 33.14 32.23 -5.06
N ASN A 519 32.40 33.28 -4.69
CA ASN A 519 32.68 34.66 -5.02
C ASN A 519 33.64 35.36 -4.03
N GLU A 520 34.20 34.63 -3.08
CA GLU A 520 35.11 35.20 -2.04
C GLU A 520 34.48 36.35 -1.23
N GLU A 521 33.13 36.32 -1.01
CA GLU A 521 32.41 37.34 -0.27
C GLU A 521 32.75 37.31 1.24
N PHE A 522 33.28 36.18 1.75
CA PHE A 522 33.79 36.10 3.10
C PHE A 522 35.20 36.61 3.18
N VAL A 523 35.39 37.67 3.97
CA VAL A 523 36.68 38.36 4.14
C VAL A 523 37.21 38.21 5.56
N MET A 524 38.52 38.13 5.67
CA MET A 524 39.19 38.01 6.95
C MET A 524 39.50 39.40 7.50
N PHE A 525 39.04 39.66 8.71
CA PHE A 525 39.43 40.79 9.53
C PHE A 525 40.36 40.31 10.63
N LEU A 526 41.31 41.15 11.03
CA LEU A 526 42.26 40.87 12.09
C LEU A 526 41.98 41.76 13.30
N GLN A 527 41.85 41.14 14.49
CA GLN A 527 41.83 41.88 15.74
C GLN A 527 43.15 41.70 16.45
N PRO A 528 43.87 42.80 16.74
CA PRO A 528 45.21 42.70 17.32
C PRO A 528 45.22 42.16 18.74
N GLN A 529 46.14 41.25 19.01
CA GLN A 529 46.54 40.79 20.31
C GLN A 529 47.83 41.52 20.68
N VAL A 530 47.79 42.36 21.70
CA VAL A 530 48.83 43.36 22.00
C VAL A 530 49.37 43.25 23.43
N ASP A 531 50.54 43.86 23.64
CA ASP A 531 51.02 44.09 24.97
C ASP A 531 50.35 45.34 25.63
N TYR A 532 50.79 45.70 26.84
CA TYR A 532 50.29 46.87 27.59
C TYR A 532 50.51 48.20 26.81
N ASP A 533 51.59 48.30 26.04
CA ASP A 533 51.93 49.53 25.30
C ASP A 533 51.29 49.56 23.90
N GLY A 534 50.54 48.47 23.54
CA GLY A 534 49.80 48.37 22.26
C GLY A 534 50.64 47.76 21.12
N TYR A 535 51.80 47.18 21.40
CA TYR A 535 52.58 46.46 20.37
C TYR A 535 52.00 45.09 20.07
N PRO A 536 51.78 44.71 18.82
CA PRO A 536 51.11 43.45 18.49
C PRO A 536 52.06 42.26 18.63
N TYR A 537 51.57 41.16 19.21
CA TYR A 537 52.12 39.81 19.13
C TYR A 537 51.63 39.06 17.94
N GLY A 538 50.37 39.30 17.57
CA GLY A 538 49.64 38.67 16.48
C GLY A 538 48.20 39.20 16.39
N ALA A 539 47.35 38.45 15.81
CA ALA A 539 45.93 38.83 15.67
C ALA A 539 45.02 37.61 15.60
N GLU A 540 43.79 37.77 16.07
CA GLU A 540 42.72 36.82 15.83
C GLU A 540 42.06 37.06 14.47
N ALA A 541 41.87 35.97 13.70
CA ALA A 541 41.18 36.01 12.41
C ALA A 541 39.67 35.91 12.59
N LEU A 542 38.98 36.96 12.30
CA LEU A 542 37.56 37.09 12.45
C LEU A 542 36.88 37.24 11.06
N VAL A 543 35.96 36.34 10.75
CA VAL A 543 35.20 36.39 9.48
C VAL A 543 34.24 37.60 9.44
N ARG A 544 34.12 38.22 8.26
CA ARG A 544 33.06 39.17 7.90
C ARG A 544 32.50 38.75 6.55
N TRP A 545 31.24 38.99 6.35
CA TRP A 545 30.64 38.73 5.04
C TRP A 545 30.40 40.06 4.31
N GLN A 546 31.20 40.31 3.25
CA GLN A 546 31.04 41.42 2.37
C GLN A 546 29.91 41.14 1.37
N HIS A 547 28.66 41.27 1.84
CA HIS A 547 27.49 40.92 1.06
C HIS A 547 27.21 42.00 -0.03
N PRO A 548 27.01 41.60 -1.31
CA PRO A 548 26.92 42.56 -2.44
C PRO A 548 25.75 43.55 -2.33
N LYS A 549 24.68 43.21 -1.61
CA LYS A 549 23.48 44.05 -1.46
C LYS A 549 23.30 44.62 -0.04
N ARG A 550 23.92 44.00 0.98
CA ARG A 550 23.67 44.29 2.41
C ARG A 550 24.88 44.94 3.10
N GLY A 551 25.97 45.08 2.37
CA GLY A 551 27.20 45.60 2.91
C GLY A 551 27.92 44.57 3.82
N LEU A 552 28.69 45.06 4.76
CA LEU A 552 29.50 44.23 5.66
C LEU A 552 28.62 43.68 6.81
N LEU A 553 28.41 42.35 6.81
CA LEU A 553 27.66 41.63 7.83
C LEU A 553 28.59 41.09 8.92
N SER A 554 28.18 41.22 10.18
CA SER A 554 28.90 40.71 11.32
C SER A 554 28.64 39.18 11.50
N PRO A 555 29.55 38.42 12.15
CA PRO A 555 29.42 36.98 12.42
C PRO A 555 28.10 36.58 13.05
N GLY A 556 27.63 37.31 14.06
CA GLY A 556 26.37 37.01 14.75
C GLY A 556 25.12 37.04 13.85
N MET A 557 25.22 37.54 12.61
CA MET A 557 24.13 37.53 11.66
C MET A 557 24.04 36.25 10.85
N PHE A 558 25.12 35.42 10.76
CA PHE A 558 25.14 34.26 9.87
C PHE A 558 25.77 33.01 10.50
N ILE A 559 26.64 33.11 11.50
CA ILE A 559 27.32 31.96 12.11
C ILE A 559 26.32 30.96 12.67
N ASP A 560 25.36 31.42 13.48
CA ASP A 560 24.33 30.55 14.09
C ASP A 560 23.53 29.79 13.04
N ALA A 561 23.18 30.44 11.92
CA ALA A 561 22.46 29.81 10.83
C ALA A 561 23.29 28.74 10.14
N LEU A 562 24.57 29.01 9.87
CA LEU A 562 25.49 28.06 9.29
C LEU A 562 25.77 26.87 10.22
N GLU A 563 25.96 27.14 11.50
CA GLU A 563 26.21 26.11 12.51
C GLU A 563 25.02 25.14 12.67
N LYS A 564 23.79 25.68 12.86
CA LYS A 564 22.57 24.88 12.98
C LYS A 564 22.36 23.96 11.80
N ASN A 565 22.71 24.41 10.59
CA ASN A 565 22.53 23.69 9.35
C ASN A 565 23.76 22.87 8.90
N GLY A 566 24.85 22.86 9.70
CA GLY A 566 26.02 22.06 9.43
C GLY A 566 26.91 22.56 8.28
N PHE A 567 26.87 23.86 8.00
CA PHE A 567 27.72 24.48 6.96
C PHE A 567 28.96 25.19 7.53
N LEU A 568 29.01 25.42 8.86
CA LEU A 568 30.05 26.22 9.51
C LEU A 568 31.46 25.68 9.21
N TYR A 569 31.68 24.36 9.27
CA TYR A 569 33.00 23.76 9.00
C TYR A 569 33.59 24.15 7.63
N ARG A 570 32.75 24.41 6.63
CA ARG A 570 33.20 24.82 5.29
C ARG A 570 33.70 26.26 5.32
N LEU A 571 33.02 27.11 6.09
CA LEU A 571 33.49 28.47 6.32
C LEU A 571 34.78 28.49 7.11
N ASP A 572 34.90 27.62 8.13
CA ASP A 572 36.09 27.52 8.97
C ASP A 572 37.30 27.07 8.14
N ILE A 573 37.19 26.02 7.34
CA ILE A 573 38.22 25.61 6.39
C ILE A 573 38.61 26.74 5.43
N TYR A 574 37.65 27.50 4.94
CA TYR A 574 37.92 28.63 4.06
C TYR A 574 38.72 29.73 4.78
N MET A 575 38.33 30.06 6.01
CA MET A 575 39.05 31.06 6.84
C MET A 575 40.45 30.59 7.22
N TRP A 576 40.64 29.30 7.59
CA TRP A 576 41.96 28.73 7.88
C TRP A 576 42.87 28.81 6.66
N ASN A 577 42.35 28.54 5.44
CA ASN A 577 43.12 28.71 4.22
C ASN A 577 43.52 30.17 4.01
N LYS A 578 42.63 31.15 4.27
CA LYS A 578 42.99 32.56 4.16
C LYS A 578 44.03 32.99 5.19
N ALA A 579 43.93 32.53 6.44
CA ALA A 579 44.91 32.80 7.48
C ALA A 579 46.28 32.22 7.15
N ALA A 580 46.34 30.95 6.75
CA ALA A 580 47.59 30.29 6.35
C ALA A 580 48.26 30.95 5.13
N LYS A 581 47.43 31.34 4.12
CA LYS A 581 47.91 32.11 2.96
C LYS A 581 48.51 33.45 3.37
N GLN A 582 47.85 34.18 4.26
CA GLN A 582 48.31 35.46 4.76
C GLN A 582 49.66 35.35 5.50
N LEU A 583 49.80 34.33 6.35
CA LEU A 583 51.08 34.03 7.01
C LEU A 583 52.17 33.70 6.00
N SER A 584 51.91 32.94 4.95
CA SER A 584 52.85 32.68 3.86
C SER A 584 53.25 33.94 3.14
N ASP A 585 52.30 34.85 2.86
CA ASP A 585 52.59 36.14 2.20
C ASP A 585 53.42 37.07 3.12
N TRP A 586 53.15 37.05 4.43
CA TRP A 586 54.02 37.73 5.38
C TRP A 586 55.44 37.16 5.42
N LYS A 587 55.60 35.81 5.46
CA LYS A 587 56.89 35.15 5.38
C LYS A 587 57.71 35.55 4.15
N LYS A 588 57.07 35.59 2.96
CA LYS A 588 57.74 36.05 1.71
C LYS A 588 58.22 37.49 1.79
N ARG A 589 57.60 38.33 2.63
CA ARG A 589 58.00 39.70 2.89
C ARG A 589 58.97 39.86 4.07
N GLY A 590 59.45 38.71 4.65
CA GLY A 590 60.35 38.71 5.80
C GLY A 590 59.69 38.98 7.15
N ILE A 591 58.35 38.91 7.20
CA ILE A 591 57.58 39.14 8.42
C ILE A 591 57.20 37.78 9.04
N GLU A 592 58.01 37.25 9.98
CA GLU A 592 57.82 35.97 10.64
C GLU A 592 57.57 36.12 12.15
N LYS A 593 57.28 37.31 12.62
CA LYS A 593 57.18 37.66 14.02
C LYS A 593 55.75 37.53 14.55
N TYR A 594 54.73 37.68 13.69
CA TYR A 594 53.33 37.76 14.07
C TYR A 594 52.59 36.46 13.75
N HIS A 595 51.77 36.02 14.71
CA HIS A 595 50.88 34.88 14.54
C HIS A 595 49.47 35.32 14.12
N ILE A 596 48.72 34.37 13.58
CA ILE A 596 47.27 34.48 13.38
C ILE A 596 46.60 33.34 14.11
N SER A 597 45.66 33.68 15.02
CA SER A 597 44.81 32.70 15.69
C SER A 597 43.52 32.47 14.89
N VAL A 598 43.06 31.20 14.81
CA VAL A 598 41.86 30.78 14.09
C VAL A 598 40.97 29.93 14.98
N ASN A 599 39.70 30.17 14.92
CA ASN A 599 38.67 29.45 15.71
C ASN A 599 38.43 28.07 15.15
N ILE A 600 38.23 27.07 16.03
CA ILE A 600 37.79 25.71 15.73
C ILE A 600 36.49 25.45 16.47
N SER A 601 35.43 25.17 15.72
CA SER A 601 34.11 24.91 16.27
C SER A 601 33.95 23.48 16.83
N THR A 602 33.00 23.26 17.72
CA THR A 602 32.66 21.92 18.23
C THR A 602 32.39 20.93 17.12
N LYS A 603 31.74 21.35 16.05
CA LYS A 603 31.35 20.46 14.94
C LYS A 603 32.51 20.07 14.05
N ASP A 604 33.60 20.84 14.03
CA ASP A 604 34.78 20.49 13.24
C ASP A 604 35.43 19.18 13.70
N PHE A 605 35.46 18.94 15.02
CA PHE A 605 35.98 17.69 15.59
C PHE A 605 35.19 16.43 15.17
N TYR A 606 33.94 16.61 14.72
CA TYR A 606 33.07 15.50 14.26
C TYR A 606 32.97 15.39 12.76
N LEU A 607 33.10 16.51 12.04
CA LEU A 607 32.81 16.54 10.60
C LEU A 607 34.05 16.40 9.73
N ILE A 608 35.24 16.71 10.27
CA ILE A 608 36.49 16.68 9.51
C ILE A 608 37.61 16.06 10.35
N ASP A 609 38.71 15.65 9.68
CA ASP A 609 39.97 15.35 10.35
C ASP A 609 40.75 16.64 10.58
N VAL A 610 40.60 17.20 11.80
CA VAL A 610 41.23 18.46 12.19
C VAL A 610 42.75 18.37 12.11
N TYR A 611 43.38 17.24 12.54
CA TYR A 611 44.82 17.05 12.50
C TYR A 611 45.35 17.08 11.07
N GLU A 612 44.79 16.26 10.17
CA GLU A 612 45.17 16.19 8.76
C GLU A 612 44.98 17.54 8.06
N THR A 613 43.84 18.23 8.36
CA THR A 613 43.52 19.52 7.77
C THR A 613 44.56 20.57 8.10
N PHE A 614 44.95 20.76 9.38
CA PHE A 614 45.91 21.79 9.77
C PHE A 614 47.33 21.43 9.38
N THR A 615 47.77 20.17 9.48
CA THR A 615 49.10 19.75 9.02
C THR A 615 49.27 19.95 7.52
N SER A 616 48.28 19.57 6.72
CA SER A 616 48.25 19.81 5.28
C SER A 616 48.30 21.32 4.93
N LEU A 617 47.62 22.16 5.73
CA LEU A 617 47.61 23.61 5.53
C LEU A 617 49.02 24.23 5.71
N VAL A 618 49.70 23.92 6.83
CA VAL A 618 51.04 24.49 7.08
C VAL A 618 52.07 23.98 6.09
N GLU A 619 51.96 22.74 5.64
CA GLU A 619 52.82 22.17 4.59
C GLU A 619 52.53 22.86 3.23
N LYS A 620 51.26 23.00 2.84
CA LYS A 620 50.83 23.62 1.58
C LYS A 620 51.32 25.06 1.44
N TYR A 621 51.26 25.83 2.52
CA TYR A 621 51.64 27.24 2.52
C TYR A 621 53.08 27.50 3.01
N ASP A 622 53.81 26.47 3.34
CA ASP A 622 55.21 26.53 3.85
C ASP A 622 55.35 27.53 5.02
N ILE A 623 54.51 27.40 6.04
CA ILE A 623 54.51 28.24 7.24
C ILE A 623 54.87 27.45 8.48
N SER A 624 55.41 28.15 9.50
CA SER A 624 55.65 27.55 10.82
C SER A 624 54.31 27.25 11.53
N PRO A 625 54.07 26.04 12.05
CA PRO A 625 52.84 25.74 12.83
C PRO A 625 52.64 26.71 13.99
N LYS A 626 53.69 27.23 14.61
CA LYS A 626 53.61 28.18 15.72
C LYS A 626 53.01 29.53 15.37
N LEU A 627 52.98 29.87 14.07
CA LEU A 627 52.43 31.14 13.61
C LEU A 627 50.92 31.02 13.32
N LEU A 628 50.39 29.81 13.13
CA LEU A 628 48.96 29.56 12.99
C LEU A 628 48.45 28.94 14.29
N LYS A 629 47.91 29.77 15.18
CA LYS A 629 47.41 29.32 16.47
C LYS A 629 45.96 28.83 16.38
N LEU A 630 45.60 27.87 17.21
CA LEU A 630 44.33 27.18 17.15
C LEU A 630 43.51 27.52 18.40
N GLU A 631 42.44 28.28 18.22
CA GLU A 631 41.54 28.69 19.29
C GLU A 631 40.39 27.69 19.42
N ILE A 632 40.17 27.13 20.61
CA ILE A 632 39.18 26.10 20.89
C ILE A 632 38.40 26.50 22.11
N THR A 633 37.06 26.62 21.98
CA THR A 633 36.21 26.98 23.11
C THR A 633 36.13 25.87 24.16
N GLU A 634 35.94 26.24 25.43
CA GLU A 634 35.73 25.29 26.53
C GLU A 634 34.67 24.23 26.20
N THR A 635 33.54 24.65 25.62
CA THR A 635 32.42 23.76 25.23
C THR A 635 32.84 22.75 24.16
N ALA A 636 33.65 23.15 23.20
CA ALA A 636 34.17 22.26 22.16
C ALA A 636 35.07 21.16 22.72
N LEU A 637 35.88 21.49 23.69
CA LEU A 637 36.74 20.53 24.40
C LEU A 637 35.94 19.49 25.18
N MET A 638 34.87 19.93 25.86
CA MET A 638 34.05 19.07 26.73
C MET A 638 33.08 18.15 25.96
N SER A 639 32.84 18.38 24.71
CA SER A 639 31.85 17.62 23.90
C SER A 639 32.22 16.13 23.73
N ASP A 640 33.51 15.81 23.63
CA ASP A 640 34.08 14.44 23.64
C ASP A 640 35.50 14.55 24.16
N PHE A 641 35.63 14.74 25.48
CA PHE A 641 36.86 15.15 26.13
C PHE A 641 38.05 14.25 25.79
N ASP A 642 37.92 12.94 25.95
CA ASP A 642 39.02 11.98 25.74
C ASP A 642 39.52 11.97 24.29
N LYS A 643 38.61 12.03 23.34
CA LYS A 643 38.94 12.06 21.90
C LYS A 643 39.58 13.40 21.52
N ASN A 644 39.01 14.51 21.93
CA ASN A 644 39.42 15.85 21.54
C ASN A 644 40.83 16.16 22.10
N ILE A 645 41.12 15.77 23.36
CA ILE A 645 42.46 15.91 23.96
C ILE A 645 43.52 15.14 23.17
N LEU A 646 43.23 13.95 22.69
CA LEU A 646 44.17 13.19 21.87
C LEU A 646 44.50 13.90 20.56
N ILE A 647 43.53 14.52 19.91
CA ILE A 647 43.73 15.31 18.69
C ILE A 647 44.56 16.55 19.01
N ILE A 648 44.24 17.27 20.08
CA ILE A 648 44.99 18.47 20.53
C ILE A 648 46.45 18.12 20.81
N LYS A 649 46.73 17.06 21.54
CA LYS A 649 48.12 16.62 21.80
C LYS A 649 48.90 16.34 20.53
N LYS A 650 48.28 15.68 19.54
CA LYS A 650 48.91 15.45 18.23
C LYS A 650 49.25 16.76 17.51
N LEU A 651 48.35 17.76 17.58
CA LEU A 651 48.60 19.07 16.99
C LEU A 651 49.73 19.80 17.69
N GLN A 652 49.78 19.76 19.04
CA GLN A 652 50.89 20.31 19.83
C GLN A 652 52.23 19.60 19.54
N ASP A 653 52.21 18.27 19.48
CA ASP A 653 53.41 17.46 19.14
C ASP A 653 53.92 17.80 17.73
N TYR A 654 53.02 18.17 16.80
CA TYR A 654 53.42 18.66 15.48
C TYR A 654 53.98 20.08 15.51
N GLY A 655 53.65 20.88 16.53
CA GLY A 655 54.21 22.19 16.75
C GLY A 655 53.20 23.36 16.75
N PHE A 656 51.89 23.10 16.75
CA PHE A 656 50.87 24.15 16.89
C PHE A 656 50.74 24.62 18.35
N ASP A 657 50.58 25.93 18.55
CA ASP A 657 50.14 26.49 19.84
C ASP A 657 48.61 26.45 19.95
N ILE A 658 48.12 25.96 21.08
CA ILE A 658 46.68 25.81 21.35
C ILE A 658 46.22 26.90 22.33
N GLU A 659 45.17 27.60 21.99
CA GLU A 659 44.51 28.64 22.79
C GLU A 659 43.15 28.14 23.27
N ILE A 660 42.88 28.18 24.59
CA ILE A 660 41.56 27.94 25.16
C ILE A 660 40.80 29.25 25.16
N ASP A 661 39.66 29.25 24.43
CA ASP A 661 38.81 30.43 24.27
C ASP A 661 37.58 30.41 25.20
N ASP A 662 36.97 31.58 25.39
CA ASP A 662 35.78 31.79 26.21
C ASP A 662 35.87 31.24 27.65
N PHE A 663 37.05 31.19 28.26
CA PHE A 663 37.23 30.65 29.62
C PHE A 663 36.48 31.46 30.65
N GLY A 664 35.58 30.78 31.41
CA GLY A 664 34.76 31.39 32.47
C GLY A 664 33.32 31.67 32.03
N SER A 665 32.96 31.47 30.76
CA SER A 665 31.59 31.63 30.29
C SER A 665 30.64 30.48 30.64
N GLY A 666 31.22 29.28 31.01
CA GLY A 666 30.50 28.04 31.29
C GLY A 666 30.76 27.43 32.67
N TYR A 667 30.56 26.13 32.81
CA TYR A 667 30.90 25.32 33.98
C TYR A 667 32.39 24.96 33.97
N SER A 668 33.27 25.95 34.07
CA SER A 668 34.70 25.72 34.04
C SER A 668 35.14 24.80 35.19
N SER A 669 35.57 23.59 34.85
CA SER A 669 36.18 22.71 35.85
C SER A 669 37.68 22.97 35.89
N LEU A 670 38.21 23.33 37.04
CA LEU A 670 39.64 23.44 37.28
C LEU A 670 40.39 22.13 36.93
N ASN A 671 39.69 21.02 36.92
CA ASN A 671 40.27 19.73 36.46
C ASN A 671 40.62 19.76 34.97
N MET A 672 39.88 20.47 34.11
CA MET A 672 40.17 20.62 32.70
C MET A 672 41.54 21.29 32.45
N LEU A 673 41.80 22.41 33.19
CA LEU A 673 43.12 23.09 33.09
C LEU A 673 44.30 22.23 33.52
N LYS A 674 44.10 21.25 34.39
CA LYS A 674 45.12 20.30 34.79
C LYS A 674 45.45 19.28 33.68
N ASP A 675 44.41 18.83 32.94
CA ASP A 675 44.56 17.72 31.98
C ASP A 675 44.90 18.22 30.58
N ILE A 676 44.60 19.51 30.28
CA ILE A 676 44.94 20.16 29.01
C ILE A 676 46.21 21.00 29.16
N SER A 677 47.22 20.65 28.42
CA SER A 677 48.48 21.44 28.32
C SER A 677 48.30 22.55 27.28
N ALA A 678 47.40 23.51 27.47
CA ALA A 678 47.24 24.62 26.53
C ALA A 678 48.40 25.62 26.66
N ASP A 679 48.70 26.29 25.55
CA ASP A 679 49.78 27.28 25.49
C ASP A 679 49.28 28.67 25.93
N VAL A 680 47.98 28.94 25.65
CA VAL A 680 47.36 30.24 25.95
C VAL A 680 45.98 30.03 26.54
N LEU A 681 45.62 30.84 27.52
CA LEU A 681 44.29 30.95 28.10
C LEU A 681 43.69 32.33 27.76
N LYS A 682 42.56 32.36 27.02
CA LYS A 682 41.82 33.59 26.73
C LYS A 682 40.67 33.75 27.74
N ILE A 683 40.62 34.87 28.42
CA ILE A 683 39.59 35.17 29.42
C ILE A 683 38.53 36.06 28.79
N ASP A 684 37.29 35.56 28.81
CA ASP A 684 36.16 36.20 28.13
C ASP A 684 35.76 37.56 28.75
N MET A 685 35.26 38.44 27.91
CA MET A 685 34.73 39.78 28.27
C MET A 685 33.59 39.73 29.29
N GLY A 686 32.74 38.68 29.27
CA GLY A 686 31.65 38.52 30.25
C GLY A 686 32.16 38.42 31.67
N PHE A 687 33.25 37.72 31.87
CA PHE A 687 33.94 37.57 33.15
C PHE A 687 34.56 38.90 33.61
N LEU A 688 35.11 39.65 32.69
CA LEU A 688 35.67 40.98 32.96
C LEU A 688 34.59 41.99 33.40
N ARG A 689 33.46 42.00 32.74
CA ARG A 689 32.32 42.87 33.11
C ARG A 689 31.71 42.50 34.45
N ALA A 690 31.56 41.20 34.77
CA ALA A 690 31.05 40.73 36.04
C ALA A 690 31.97 41.13 37.23
N SER A 691 33.30 41.18 36.99
CA SER A 691 34.30 41.51 38.01
C SER A 691 34.56 43.02 38.15
N GLU A 692 34.13 43.88 37.24
CA GLU A 692 34.42 45.31 37.24
C GLU A 692 33.89 46.05 38.50
N ASN A 693 32.77 45.58 39.09
CA ASN A 693 32.10 46.22 40.25
C ASN A 693 32.05 45.36 41.50
N GLU A 694 32.59 44.16 41.53
CA GLU A 694 32.58 43.26 42.69
C GLU A 694 33.99 42.81 43.09
N VAL A 695 34.41 43.12 44.33
CA VAL A 695 35.70 42.71 44.88
C VAL A 695 35.95 41.20 44.74
N LYS A 696 34.92 40.38 44.96
CA LYS A 696 35.00 38.92 44.79
C LYS A 696 35.29 38.51 43.34
N GLY A 697 34.73 39.22 42.35
CA GLY A 697 34.98 38.98 40.95
C GLY A 697 36.44 39.26 40.58
N GLN A 698 37.01 40.32 41.09
CA GLN A 698 38.42 40.68 40.89
C GLN A 698 39.35 39.64 41.52
N ASP A 699 39.07 39.22 42.78
CA ASP A 699 39.85 38.17 43.47
C ASP A 699 39.87 36.84 42.70
N ILE A 700 38.72 36.47 42.10
CA ILE A 700 38.62 35.25 41.28
C ILE A 700 39.42 35.41 39.98
N LEU A 701 39.30 36.56 39.31
CA LEU A 701 40.05 36.84 38.08
C LEU A 701 41.57 36.80 38.31
N GLU A 702 42.04 37.44 39.36
CA GLU A 702 43.44 37.40 39.76
C GLU A 702 43.91 35.98 40.04
N SER A 703 43.11 35.18 40.78
CA SER A 703 43.39 33.77 41.03
C SER A 703 43.49 32.94 39.78
N ILE A 704 42.66 33.17 38.76
CA ILE A 704 42.69 32.49 37.49
C ILE A 704 43.94 32.85 36.69
N ILE A 705 44.29 34.15 36.63
CA ILE A 705 45.51 34.65 35.97
C ILE A 705 46.78 34.05 36.62
N GLU A 706 46.80 34.03 37.96
CA GLU A 706 47.89 33.46 38.73
C GLU A 706 48.05 31.93 38.49
N LEU A 707 46.89 31.22 38.48
CA LEU A 707 46.87 29.79 38.21
C LEU A 707 47.38 29.45 36.80
N ALA A 708 46.89 30.14 35.76
CA ALA A 708 47.33 29.97 34.40
C ALA A 708 48.85 30.20 34.26
N ASN A 709 49.35 31.29 34.86
CA ASN A 709 50.79 31.59 34.87
C ASN A 709 51.61 30.50 35.57
N LYS A 710 51.15 29.94 36.71
CA LYS A 710 51.78 28.81 37.41
C LYS A 710 51.80 27.52 36.60
N LEU A 711 50.75 27.31 35.76
CA LEU A 711 50.67 26.17 34.83
C LEU A 711 51.54 26.38 33.58
N GLY A 712 52.20 27.53 33.42
CA GLY A 712 53.03 27.86 32.27
C GLY A 712 52.27 28.35 31.04
N MET A 713 50.98 28.63 31.19
CA MET A 713 50.10 29.17 30.12
C MET A 713 50.28 30.70 30.06
N LYS A 714 50.31 31.24 28.83
CA LYS A 714 50.14 32.70 28.63
C LYS A 714 48.69 33.06 28.80
N VAL A 715 48.42 34.27 29.29
CA VAL A 715 47.05 34.75 29.46
C VAL A 715 46.77 35.93 28.52
N ILE A 716 45.69 35.80 27.73
CA ILE A 716 45.10 36.91 26.97
C ILE A 716 43.78 37.29 27.61
N THR A 717 43.60 38.58 27.88
CA THR A 717 42.28 39.08 28.34
C THR A 717 41.60 39.78 27.19
N GLU A 718 40.37 39.30 26.90
CA GLU A 718 39.53 39.84 25.85
C GLU A 718 38.62 40.97 26.33
N GLY A 719 38.06 41.74 25.38
CA GLY A 719 37.06 42.77 25.62
C GLY A 719 37.53 43.94 26.46
N VAL A 720 38.85 44.26 26.42
CA VAL A 720 39.38 45.45 27.07
C VAL A 720 38.86 46.69 26.31
N GLU A 721 38.01 47.49 26.97
CA GLU A 721 37.40 48.68 26.37
C GLU A 721 37.94 50.00 27.02
N LYS A 722 38.47 49.93 28.25
CA LYS A 722 38.86 51.10 29.04
C LYS A 722 40.30 50.94 29.56
N LYS A 723 40.98 52.09 29.73
CA LYS A 723 42.33 52.12 30.34
C LYS A 723 42.36 51.55 31.75
N SER A 724 41.30 51.80 32.54
CA SER A 724 41.18 51.26 33.90
C SER A 724 41.18 49.75 33.97
N GLN A 725 40.53 49.09 32.99
CA GLN A 725 40.55 47.62 32.85
C GLN A 725 41.95 47.14 32.54
N LEU A 726 42.62 47.77 31.56
CA LEU A 726 44.00 47.45 31.18
C LEU A 726 44.97 47.52 32.35
N ASP A 727 44.90 48.64 33.14
CA ASP A 727 45.75 48.85 34.29
C ASP A 727 45.51 47.81 35.38
N MET A 728 44.25 47.49 35.67
CA MET A 728 43.88 46.45 36.63
C MET A 728 44.41 45.08 36.22
N LEU A 729 44.16 44.67 34.98
CA LEU A 729 44.62 43.36 34.46
C LEU A 729 46.13 43.24 34.41
N SER A 730 46.81 44.32 34.08
CA SER A 730 48.29 44.37 34.11
C SER A 730 48.82 44.19 35.54
N MET A 731 48.20 44.83 36.56
CA MET A 731 48.54 44.62 37.96
C MET A 731 48.33 43.18 38.45
N MET A 732 47.31 42.47 37.90
CA MET A 732 47.06 41.06 38.18
C MET A 732 48.04 40.12 37.44
N GLY A 733 48.93 40.63 36.63
CA GLY A 733 49.98 39.88 35.93
C GLY A 733 49.63 39.42 34.53
N CYS A 734 48.53 39.92 33.95
CA CYS A 734 48.22 39.72 32.55
C CYS A 734 49.19 40.53 31.67
N LYS A 735 49.67 39.94 30.53
CA LYS A 735 50.64 40.57 29.65
C LYS A 735 50.14 40.74 28.22
N MET A 736 49.07 40.08 27.86
CA MET A 736 48.51 40.13 26.51
C MET A 736 47.05 40.53 26.61
N PHE A 737 46.62 41.41 25.71
CA PHE A 737 45.33 42.04 25.77
C PHE A 737 44.72 42.11 24.36
N GLN A 738 43.40 41.95 24.30
CA GLN A 738 42.61 42.10 23.08
C GLN A 738 41.36 42.92 23.42
N GLY A 739 40.99 43.89 22.59
CA GLY A 739 39.78 44.65 22.83
C GLY A 739 39.70 45.98 22.09
N TYR A 740 38.53 46.60 22.17
CA TYR A 740 38.20 47.84 21.43
C TYR A 740 39.00 49.06 21.94
N TYR A 741 39.57 48.94 23.12
CA TYR A 741 40.50 49.96 23.58
C TYR A 741 41.70 50.14 22.63
N PHE A 742 42.18 49.05 22.05
CA PHE A 742 43.31 49.09 21.10
C PHE A 742 42.83 49.16 19.67
N SER A 743 41.94 48.21 19.28
CA SER A 743 41.39 48.19 17.92
C SER A 743 40.13 47.30 17.86
N LYS A 744 39.16 47.70 17.07
CA LYS A 744 38.16 46.80 16.54
C LYS A 744 38.82 45.86 15.55
N PRO A 745 38.20 44.70 15.16
CA PRO A 745 38.61 43.97 14.01
C PRO A 745 38.67 44.82 12.75
N ILE A 746 39.83 44.81 12.08
CA ILE A 746 40.10 45.65 10.88
C ILE A 746 40.54 44.77 9.70
N PRO A 747 40.35 45.20 8.44
CA PRO A 747 40.90 44.51 7.27
C PRO A 747 42.42 44.25 7.38
N VAL A 748 42.91 43.23 6.69
CA VAL A 748 44.33 42.85 6.76
C VAL A 748 45.24 43.99 6.36
N ASP A 749 44.94 44.72 5.30
CA ASP A 749 45.72 45.86 4.81
C ASP A 749 45.75 47.00 5.83
N GLU A 750 44.64 47.29 6.49
CA GLU A 750 44.58 48.31 7.53
C GLU A 750 45.37 47.86 8.76
N PHE A 751 45.37 46.54 9.10
CA PHE A 751 46.21 45.98 10.16
C PHE A 751 47.68 46.14 9.84
N GLU A 752 48.13 45.82 8.61
CA GLU A 752 49.53 45.95 8.16
C GLU A 752 49.96 47.41 8.20
N GLU A 753 49.13 48.36 7.75
CA GLU A 753 49.44 49.80 7.78
C GLU A 753 49.54 50.33 9.21
N LYS A 754 48.56 50.01 10.06
CA LYS A 754 48.48 50.47 11.44
C LYS A 754 49.71 50.06 12.27
N TYR A 755 50.19 48.84 12.10
CA TYR A 755 51.32 48.28 12.86
C TYR A 755 52.61 48.29 12.06
N LYS A 756 52.65 48.96 10.91
CA LYS A 756 53.85 49.17 10.05
C LYS A 756 54.59 47.85 9.74
N LEU A 757 53.86 46.78 9.42
CA LEU A 757 54.46 45.51 9.12
C LEU A 757 55.40 45.57 7.91
N GLY A 758 56.65 45.14 8.08
CA GLY A 758 57.67 45.16 7.01
C GLY A 758 58.33 46.52 6.74
N GLN A 759 58.17 47.48 7.65
CA GLN A 759 58.85 48.79 7.56
C GLN A 759 59.95 48.95 8.59
N GLU A 760 60.43 47.88 9.24
CA GLU A 760 61.58 47.85 10.14
C GLU A 760 62.90 47.75 9.40
#